data_6a38b9cdacadec7b63304fc20455a152
#
_entry.id   6a38b9cdacadec7b63304fc20455a152
#
_cell.length_a   1.000
_cell.length_b   1.000
_cell.length_c   1.000
_cell.angle_alpha   90.00
_cell.angle_beta   90.00
_cell.angle_gamma   90.00
#
_symmetry.space_group_name_H-M   'P 1'
#
loop_
_entity.id
_entity.type
_entity.pdbx_description
1 polymer ?
#
loop_
_entity_poly.entity_id
_entity_poly.type
_entity_poly.pdbx_seq_one_letter_code
_entity_poly.pdbx_strand_id
1 'polypeptide(L)'
;IGVSNEKDLKAMLEVIGAKSVDELISQVIPQSIRLKKPLALPAEGMSEYEFAAHIRSLADRNRCLRSFIGMGYYPCAVPAAIVRNVFENPAWYTSYTPYQAEISQGRLEALLNFQTAVISLTGMEIGNCSLLDEGTAAAEAMLMMFALRSREAVREGRNQLFVDRNIFPQTLDVLLTRSEPFGIELIVDEYDEYSFTGKEFGAIVQYPAANGAVRDYTDFTAAAHAKGVLVTAAADLLSLALLKSPGEWGADIAVGSTQRLGTPMGFGGPGAGYMATREAYKRNMPGRIIGVSVDRLGNKALRMALQMREQHIKRERATSNICTASALMASMAGFYCVYNGPEGLKRAADTAHLAAATVADALQAMDYKLAAADFFDTLEVSAEAAVVQSLALESGINFYYPTEGSVRMSFDEVTTPEEVAEVIRIFAAAKGRKAKAVKPVTESRVPAALRRRTAYLSEAVFNTYRSESDLMRYIKKLELRDISLANSMISLGSCTMKLNAAALMQPLSLAGFQMMHPFAPADQAEGYMQLIKELENDLATITGFAACSLQPNSGAAGEYAGLMVIRAYHQSRGQGYRNVVLIPASAHGTNPASAAMAGMKIVTVACDDKGNIDVEDLKAKAGEYSSELCGLMVTYPSTHGVFESRIREIVDAVHDAGGQVYMDGANMNAQVGLTNPGYIGADVCHLNLHKTFAMPHGGGGPGVGPICVAEHLRAFLPSHPVMPTGGDEGITAVASAPWGSAMLLPITYGYIKMLGENGLRRATEMAIVNANYMSSALAPEYRTYYSGETGRVGHEMILDLTSFKKDYGVDCGDIAHRLMDYGFHAPTLSFPVHETLMVEPTESEPKAEMDRFIEALVSIKRECEAAAGQADNVVANAPHTAAEIAGEWTHPYTRAEAAFPLAWVREAKFFPYVTKIDNGYGDRNLCCRNCE
;
A
#
# COMPACT_ATOMS: atom_id res chain seq x y z
N ILE A 1 -1.17 13.76 22.75
CA ILE A 1 -2.08 12.89 21.94
C ILE A 1 -2.79 11.97 22.90
N GLY A 2 -4.13 11.80 22.71
CA GLY A 2 -4.95 10.94 23.54
C GLY A 2 -5.28 11.48 24.92
N VAL A 3 -5.54 10.56 25.84
CA VAL A 3 -5.87 10.89 27.24
C VAL A 3 -4.61 11.31 27.99
N SER A 4 -4.46 12.61 28.19
CA SER A 4 -3.23 13.22 28.72
C SER A 4 -3.31 13.64 30.19
N ASN A 5 -4.49 13.56 30.82
CA ASN A 5 -4.68 14.02 32.20
C ASN A 5 -5.22 12.91 33.11
N GLU A 6 -4.80 12.93 34.35
CA GLU A 6 -5.17 11.92 35.38
C GLU A 6 -6.65 11.94 35.71
N LYS A 7 -7.31 13.10 35.61
CA LYS A 7 -8.74 13.23 35.94
C LYS A 7 -9.59 12.42 34.96
N ASP A 8 -9.32 12.55 33.67
CA ASP A 8 -10.04 11.79 32.63
C ASP A 8 -9.75 10.30 32.74
N LEU A 9 -8.47 9.92 32.92
CA LEU A 9 -8.10 8.54 33.13
C LEU A 9 -8.82 7.92 34.32
N LYS A 10 -8.86 8.63 35.45
CA LYS A 10 -9.58 8.16 36.64
C LYS A 10 -11.07 7.97 36.37
N ALA A 11 -11.70 8.94 35.69
CA ALA A 11 -13.11 8.83 35.34
C ALA A 11 -13.38 7.63 34.39
N MET A 12 -12.47 7.36 33.46
CA MET A 12 -12.58 6.20 32.57
C MET A 12 -12.44 4.89 33.33
N LEU A 13 -11.47 4.78 34.22
CA LEU A 13 -11.27 3.59 35.06
C LEU A 13 -12.48 3.33 35.99
N GLU A 14 -13.11 4.38 36.51
CA GLU A 14 -14.36 4.26 37.31
C GLU A 14 -15.51 3.65 36.47
N VAL A 15 -15.69 4.08 35.21
CA VAL A 15 -16.68 3.50 34.28
C VAL A 15 -16.34 2.05 33.94
N ILE A 16 -15.08 1.73 33.70
CA ILE A 16 -14.60 0.35 33.47
C ILE A 16 -14.81 -0.53 34.72
N GLY A 17 -14.74 0.04 35.92
CA GLY A 17 -14.78 -0.70 37.18
C GLY A 17 -13.41 -1.31 37.55
N ALA A 18 -12.30 -0.66 37.16
CA ALA A 18 -10.93 -1.04 37.47
C ALA A 18 -10.30 0.02 38.39
N LYS A 19 -9.47 -0.43 39.35
CA LYS A 19 -8.81 0.47 40.33
C LYS A 19 -7.59 1.17 39.74
N SER A 20 -6.96 0.53 38.76
CA SER A 20 -5.75 1.03 38.12
C SER A 20 -5.63 0.47 36.68
N VAL A 21 -4.73 1.07 35.89
CA VAL A 21 -4.37 0.55 34.55
C VAL A 21 -3.76 -0.85 34.70
N ASP A 22 -2.88 -1.08 35.64
CA ASP A 22 -2.25 -2.39 35.88
C ASP A 22 -3.25 -3.47 36.23
N GLU A 23 -4.30 -3.15 36.99
CA GLU A 23 -5.38 -4.09 37.26
C GLU A 23 -6.12 -4.45 35.96
N LEU A 24 -6.48 -3.46 35.17
CA LEU A 24 -7.14 -3.70 33.87
C LEU A 24 -6.28 -4.57 32.95
N ILE A 25 -5.00 -4.20 32.77
CA ILE A 25 -4.07 -4.99 31.93
C ILE A 25 -3.97 -6.43 32.46
N SER A 26 -4.01 -6.60 33.79
CA SER A 26 -3.98 -7.94 34.39
C SER A 26 -5.24 -8.77 34.11
N GLN A 27 -6.37 -8.13 33.85
CA GLN A 27 -7.63 -8.78 33.44
C GLN A 27 -7.68 -9.08 31.93
N VAL A 28 -6.95 -8.30 31.11
CA VAL A 28 -6.99 -8.40 29.64
C VAL A 28 -5.95 -9.36 29.09
N ILE A 29 -4.69 -9.24 29.50
CA ILE A 29 -3.58 -10.03 28.96
C ILE A 29 -3.30 -11.25 29.84
N PRO A 30 -3.30 -12.47 29.26
CA PRO A 30 -2.99 -13.70 30.00
C PRO A 30 -1.62 -13.63 30.66
N GLN A 31 -1.52 -14.07 31.92
CA GLN A 31 -0.28 -14.02 32.70
C GLN A 31 0.88 -14.80 32.05
N SER A 32 0.57 -15.86 31.34
CA SER A 32 1.54 -16.74 30.65
C SER A 32 2.36 -16.05 29.57
N ILE A 33 1.83 -14.96 28.99
CA ILE A 33 2.44 -14.24 27.87
C ILE A 33 2.90 -12.82 28.23
N ARG A 34 2.71 -12.35 29.50
CA ARG A 34 3.18 -11.02 29.90
C ARG A 34 4.70 -10.96 30.00
N LEU A 35 5.27 -9.93 29.40
CA LEU A 35 6.71 -9.66 29.54
C LEU A 35 7.09 -9.46 30.99
N LYS A 36 8.19 -10.10 31.43
CA LYS A 36 8.71 -10.01 32.79
C LYS A 36 9.70 -8.87 32.96
N LYS A 37 10.19 -8.31 31.87
CA LYS A 37 11.17 -7.21 31.85
C LYS A 37 10.74 -6.20 30.79
N PRO A 38 11.08 -4.91 30.96
CA PRO A 38 10.92 -3.90 29.93
C PRO A 38 11.65 -4.29 28.63
N LEU A 39 11.25 -3.69 27.50
CA LEU A 39 11.96 -3.81 26.24
C LEU A 39 13.38 -3.23 26.37
N ALA A 40 14.35 -3.80 25.68
CA ALA A 40 15.73 -3.32 25.65
C ALA A 40 15.87 -2.05 24.76
N LEU A 41 15.07 -1.04 25.04
CA LEU A 41 15.06 0.28 24.39
C LEU A 41 15.36 1.35 25.46
N PRO A 42 15.78 2.59 25.06
CA PRO A 42 15.86 3.71 26.00
C PRO A 42 14.52 3.92 26.73
N ALA A 43 14.58 4.07 28.04
CA ALA A 43 13.37 4.20 28.85
C ALA A 43 12.57 5.46 28.50
N GLU A 44 13.27 6.61 28.39
CA GLU A 44 12.68 7.89 28.04
C GLU A 44 12.87 8.18 26.55
N GLY A 45 11.88 8.82 25.93
CA GLY A 45 11.94 9.28 24.55
C GLY A 45 12.58 10.65 24.40
N MET A 46 12.94 10.98 23.15
CA MET A 46 13.40 12.30 22.77
C MET A 46 12.24 13.30 22.77
N SER A 47 12.50 14.54 23.19
CA SER A 47 11.61 15.67 22.93
C SER A 47 11.51 15.95 21.42
N GLU A 48 10.48 16.69 21.01
CA GLU A 48 10.32 17.12 19.62
C GLU A 48 11.54 17.88 19.10
N TYR A 49 12.13 18.74 19.94
CA TYR A 49 13.34 19.52 19.59
C TYR A 49 14.57 18.61 19.39
N GLU A 50 14.79 17.66 20.28
CA GLU A 50 15.90 16.71 20.18
C GLU A 50 15.75 15.80 18.96
N PHE A 51 14.54 15.30 18.72
CA PHE A 51 14.27 14.48 17.55
C PHE A 51 14.48 15.26 16.23
N ALA A 52 14.02 16.51 16.16
CA ALA A 52 14.21 17.35 14.97
C ALA A 52 15.71 17.58 14.67
N ALA A 53 16.53 17.78 15.70
CA ALA A 53 17.99 17.91 15.53
C ALA A 53 18.63 16.58 15.12
N HIS A 54 18.24 15.48 15.76
CA HIS A 54 18.76 14.16 15.49
C HIS A 54 18.46 13.70 14.05
N ILE A 55 17.19 13.78 13.64
CA ILE A 55 16.78 13.30 12.31
C ILE A 55 17.38 14.14 11.18
N ARG A 56 17.55 15.45 11.40
CA ARG A 56 18.28 16.32 10.47
C ARG A 56 19.74 15.90 10.34
N SER A 57 20.41 15.55 11.45
CA SER A 57 21.78 15.06 11.40
C SER A 57 21.95 13.77 10.62
N LEU A 58 20.92 12.90 10.60
CA LEU A 58 20.89 11.71 9.75
C LEU A 58 20.70 12.11 8.26
N ALA A 59 19.73 12.98 7.97
CA ALA A 59 19.48 13.45 6.62
C ALA A 59 20.71 14.10 5.99
N ASP A 60 21.43 14.94 6.76
CA ASP A 60 22.60 15.70 6.28
C ASP A 60 23.82 14.79 5.98
N ARG A 61 23.84 13.55 6.46
CA ARG A 61 24.87 12.56 6.10
C ARG A 61 24.58 11.83 4.80
N ASN A 62 23.39 11.97 4.23
CA ASN A 62 23.08 11.46 2.92
C ASN A 62 23.60 12.43 1.84
N ARG A 63 24.52 11.96 1.02
CA ARG A 63 25.10 12.73 -0.08
C ARG A 63 24.24 12.56 -1.35
N CYS A 64 23.25 13.43 -1.53
CA CYS A 64 22.36 13.37 -2.69
C CYS A 64 23.07 13.89 -3.95
N LEU A 65 23.89 13.07 -4.58
CA LEU A 65 24.49 13.40 -5.87
C LEU A 65 23.43 13.42 -6.97
N ARG A 66 23.70 14.17 -8.06
CA ARG A 66 22.81 14.19 -9.22
C ARG A 66 22.73 12.79 -9.84
N SER A 67 21.54 12.20 -9.83
CA SER A 67 21.33 10.83 -10.29
C SER A 67 20.89 10.78 -11.75
N PHE A 68 21.63 10.03 -12.57
CA PHE A 68 21.26 9.56 -13.90
C PHE A 68 21.20 8.02 -13.93
N ILE A 69 21.00 7.38 -12.77
CA ILE A 69 20.92 5.92 -12.65
C ILE A 69 19.68 5.38 -13.39
N GLY A 70 18.53 6.04 -13.26
CA GLY A 70 17.29 5.58 -13.88
C GLY A 70 16.76 4.29 -13.23
N MET A 71 16.62 3.22 -14.01
CA MET A 71 16.22 1.91 -13.49
C MET A 71 14.84 1.91 -12.81
N GLY A 72 13.90 2.72 -13.33
CA GLY A 72 12.54 2.85 -12.79
C GLY A 72 12.37 3.95 -11.73
N TYR A 73 13.45 4.68 -11.36
CA TYR A 73 13.44 5.79 -10.41
C TYR A 73 14.16 6.99 -11.00
N TYR A 74 13.46 8.12 -11.07
CA TYR A 74 13.95 9.31 -11.77
C TYR A 74 13.71 10.57 -10.95
N PRO A 75 14.63 11.52 -10.93
CA PRO A 75 14.33 12.86 -10.46
C PRO A 75 13.16 13.46 -11.24
N CYS A 76 12.23 14.10 -10.53
CA CYS A 76 11.08 14.76 -11.14
C CYS A 76 10.73 16.06 -10.44
N ALA A 77 10.03 16.94 -11.14
CA ALA A 77 9.51 18.18 -10.57
C ALA A 77 8.24 17.88 -9.78
N VAL A 78 8.29 17.99 -8.45
CA VAL A 78 7.12 17.87 -7.60
C VAL A 78 6.48 19.24 -7.39
N PRO A 79 5.28 19.52 -7.93
CA PRO A 79 4.65 20.85 -7.78
C PRO A 79 4.39 21.18 -6.30
N ALA A 80 4.84 22.37 -5.86
CA ALA A 80 4.69 22.81 -4.46
C ALA A 80 3.23 22.82 -3.99
N ALA A 81 2.29 23.12 -4.89
CA ALA A 81 0.85 23.06 -4.60
C ALA A 81 0.38 21.63 -4.23
N ILE A 82 0.94 20.59 -4.86
CA ILE A 82 0.63 19.19 -4.54
C ILE A 82 1.28 18.81 -3.21
N VAL A 83 2.54 19.18 -2.99
CA VAL A 83 3.23 18.91 -1.71
C VAL A 83 2.44 19.49 -0.53
N ARG A 84 2.14 20.79 -0.56
CA ARG A 84 1.48 21.49 0.55
C ARG A 84 0.01 21.07 0.76
N ASN A 85 -0.73 20.84 -0.33
CA ASN A 85 -2.18 20.63 -0.23
C ASN A 85 -2.60 19.16 -0.25
N VAL A 86 -1.67 18.23 -0.54
CA VAL A 86 -1.95 16.78 -0.55
C VAL A 86 -0.95 16.03 0.35
N PHE A 87 0.35 16.06 0.02
CA PHE A 87 1.34 15.23 0.70
C PHE A 87 1.54 15.61 2.17
N GLU A 88 1.59 16.90 2.49
CA GLU A 88 1.73 17.44 3.85
C GLU A 88 0.39 17.72 4.53
N ASN A 89 -0.74 17.49 3.86
CA ASN A 89 -2.06 17.81 4.38
C ASN A 89 -2.70 16.63 5.10
N PRO A 90 -2.95 16.73 6.43
CA PRO A 90 -3.54 15.64 7.21
C PRO A 90 -4.92 15.19 6.72
N ALA A 91 -5.70 16.05 6.07
CA ALA A 91 -6.96 15.63 5.48
C ALA A 91 -6.80 14.56 4.39
N TRP A 92 -5.66 14.56 3.68
CA TRP A 92 -5.35 13.57 2.66
C TRP A 92 -4.60 12.35 3.21
N TYR A 93 -3.53 12.56 3.99
CA TYR A 93 -2.69 11.45 4.41
C TYR A 93 -3.24 10.66 5.61
N THR A 94 -4.19 11.20 6.41
CA THR A 94 -4.80 10.48 7.53
C THR A 94 -6.04 9.67 7.16
N SER A 95 -6.50 9.72 5.92
CA SER A 95 -7.65 8.98 5.44
C SER A 95 -7.30 7.49 5.20
N TYR A 96 -8.34 6.65 5.12
CA TYR A 96 -8.21 5.22 4.84
C TYR A 96 -8.77 4.85 3.45
N THR A 97 -8.70 3.56 3.09
CA THR A 97 -9.37 3.03 1.91
C THR A 97 -10.83 3.47 1.89
N PRO A 98 -11.35 4.01 0.79
CA PRO A 98 -12.69 4.64 0.75
C PRO A 98 -13.83 3.62 0.74
N TYR A 99 -13.89 2.74 1.75
CA TYR A 99 -14.97 1.75 1.90
C TYR A 99 -16.33 2.41 2.09
N GLN A 100 -16.37 3.57 2.75
CA GLN A 100 -17.58 4.38 2.92
C GLN A 100 -17.55 5.51 1.90
N ALA A 101 -18.08 5.19 0.73
CA ALA A 101 -17.97 6.04 -0.43
C ALA A 101 -18.66 7.40 -0.26
N GLU A 102 -19.77 7.46 0.49
CA GLU A 102 -20.57 8.67 0.71
C GLU A 102 -19.79 9.82 1.35
N ILE A 103 -18.78 9.50 2.17
CA ILE A 103 -17.90 10.46 2.86
C ILE A 103 -16.47 10.43 2.32
N SER A 104 -16.29 9.95 1.09
CA SER A 104 -14.98 9.78 0.44
C SER A 104 -15.01 10.23 -1.03
N GLN A 105 -15.98 11.05 -1.42
CA GLN A 105 -16.21 11.41 -2.82
C GLN A 105 -15.06 12.20 -3.43
N GLY A 106 -14.36 13.01 -2.64
CA GLY A 106 -13.18 13.75 -3.11
C GLY A 106 -11.99 12.85 -3.40
N ARG A 107 -11.64 11.94 -2.51
CA ARG A 107 -10.57 10.96 -2.72
C ARG A 107 -10.89 10.00 -3.86
N LEU A 108 -12.13 9.57 -3.96
CA LEU A 108 -12.60 8.73 -5.06
C LEU A 108 -12.47 9.45 -6.41
N GLU A 109 -12.76 10.75 -6.49
CA GLU A 109 -12.55 11.55 -7.71
C GLU A 109 -11.06 11.68 -8.06
N ALA A 110 -10.19 11.92 -7.06
CA ALA A 110 -8.74 11.95 -7.28
C ALA A 110 -8.20 10.61 -7.83
N LEU A 111 -8.64 9.49 -7.26
CA LEU A 111 -8.28 8.15 -7.73
C LEU A 111 -8.88 7.81 -9.11
N LEU A 112 -10.09 8.28 -9.41
CA LEU A 112 -10.68 8.14 -10.75
C LEU A 112 -9.89 8.92 -11.80
N ASN A 113 -9.39 10.11 -11.45
CA ASN A 113 -8.50 10.89 -12.33
C ASN A 113 -7.19 10.15 -12.58
N PHE A 114 -6.61 9.54 -11.57
CA PHE A 114 -5.44 8.67 -11.72
C PHE A 114 -5.71 7.49 -12.68
N GLN A 115 -6.80 6.73 -12.46
CA GLN A 115 -7.19 5.64 -13.35
C GLN A 115 -7.34 6.13 -14.80
N THR A 116 -8.02 7.26 -14.98
CA THR A 116 -8.25 7.86 -16.30
C THR A 116 -6.95 8.24 -16.97
N ALA A 117 -5.99 8.82 -16.24
CA ALA A 117 -4.68 9.16 -16.78
C ALA A 117 -3.90 7.91 -17.22
N VAL A 118 -3.89 6.86 -16.41
CA VAL A 118 -3.23 5.59 -16.73
C VAL A 118 -3.85 4.95 -17.98
N ILE A 119 -5.19 4.85 -18.04
CA ILE A 119 -5.93 4.32 -19.18
C ILE A 119 -5.58 5.12 -20.46
N SER A 120 -5.61 6.44 -20.36
CA SER A 120 -5.38 7.36 -21.47
C SER A 120 -3.96 7.29 -22.01
N LEU A 121 -2.95 7.24 -21.12
CA LEU A 121 -1.54 7.14 -21.51
C LEU A 121 -1.21 5.77 -22.11
N THR A 122 -1.67 4.68 -21.50
CA THR A 122 -1.40 3.31 -21.97
C THR A 122 -2.19 2.90 -23.21
N GLY A 123 -3.28 3.62 -23.52
CA GLY A 123 -4.19 3.25 -24.61
C GLY A 123 -5.01 1.99 -24.30
N MET A 124 -5.14 1.63 -23.01
CA MET A 124 -5.93 0.49 -22.53
C MET A 124 -7.40 0.90 -22.28
N GLU A 125 -8.25 -0.08 -21.99
CA GLU A 125 -9.70 0.14 -21.83
C GLU A 125 -10.12 0.33 -20.37
N ILE A 126 -9.40 -0.31 -19.41
CA ILE A 126 -9.67 -0.24 -17.98
C ILE A 126 -8.35 -0.20 -17.19
N GLY A 127 -8.33 0.53 -16.08
CA GLY A 127 -7.20 0.61 -15.16
C GLY A 127 -7.64 0.46 -13.70
N ASN A 128 -6.71 0.11 -12.82
CA ASN A 128 -6.93 0.13 -11.38
C ASN A 128 -6.50 1.47 -10.75
N CYS A 129 -6.84 1.68 -9.48
CA CYS A 129 -6.50 2.92 -8.78
C CYS A 129 -5.18 2.87 -8.01
N SER A 130 -4.39 1.90 -8.17
CA SER A 130 -2.95 1.67 -8.02
C SER A 130 -2.60 0.24 -7.59
N LEU A 131 -1.34 -0.10 -7.81
CA LEU A 131 -0.60 -1.20 -7.20
C LEU A 131 0.54 -0.63 -6.35
N LEU A 132 1.47 -1.47 -5.91
CA LEU A 132 2.49 -1.05 -4.94
C LEU A 132 3.76 -0.48 -5.61
N ASP A 133 4.31 -1.19 -6.60
CA ASP A 133 5.47 -0.78 -7.40
C ASP A 133 5.48 -1.52 -8.76
N GLU A 134 6.51 -1.27 -9.60
CA GLU A 134 6.58 -1.86 -10.94
C GLU A 134 6.80 -3.38 -10.90
N GLY A 135 7.74 -3.86 -10.10
CA GLY A 135 8.07 -5.29 -10.04
C GLY A 135 6.90 -6.13 -9.54
N THR A 136 6.22 -5.68 -8.49
CA THR A 136 5.01 -6.35 -8.00
C THR A 136 3.85 -6.23 -8.98
N ALA A 137 3.70 -5.12 -9.70
CA ALA A 137 2.71 -4.97 -10.76
C ALA A 137 2.94 -5.94 -11.92
N ALA A 138 4.21 -6.14 -12.33
CA ALA A 138 4.58 -7.14 -13.33
C ALA A 138 4.27 -8.57 -12.86
N ALA A 139 4.55 -8.88 -11.59
CA ALA A 139 4.22 -10.17 -11.00
C ALA A 139 2.69 -10.41 -10.89
N GLU A 140 1.91 -9.39 -10.58
CA GLU A 140 0.44 -9.46 -10.62
C GLU A 140 -0.06 -9.71 -12.06
N ALA A 141 0.56 -9.09 -13.08
CA ALA A 141 0.23 -9.33 -14.48
C ALA A 141 0.56 -10.78 -14.89
N MET A 142 1.72 -11.31 -14.47
CA MET A 142 2.08 -12.72 -14.66
C MET A 142 1.00 -13.66 -14.13
N LEU A 143 0.60 -13.47 -12.87
CA LEU A 143 -0.42 -14.31 -12.23
C LEU A 143 -1.81 -14.12 -12.88
N MET A 144 -2.14 -12.90 -13.31
CA MET A 144 -3.36 -12.64 -14.05
C MET A 144 -3.37 -13.38 -15.41
N MET A 145 -2.29 -13.33 -16.17
CA MET A 145 -2.16 -14.08 -17.44
C MET A 145 -2.23 -15.59 -17.19
N PHE A 146 -1.60 -16.08 -16.11
CA PHE A 146 -1.64 -17.48 -15.73
C PHE A 146 -3.07 -17.95 -15.38
N ALA A 147 -3.86 -17.11 -14.70
CA ALA A 147 -5.26 -17.37 -14.39
C ALA A 147 -6.19 -17.31 -15.62
N LEU A 148 -5.83 -16.51 -16.63
CA LEU A 148 -6.59 -16.34 -17.89
C LEU A 148 -6.38 -17.48 -18.89
N ARG A 149 -5.51 -18.47 -18.61
CA ARG A 149 -5.29 -19.61 -19.51
C ARG A 149 -6.60 -20.32 -19.85
N SER A 150 -6.76 -20.70 -21.10
CA SER A 150 -7.88 -21.52 -21.53
C SER A 150 -7.85 -22.90 -20.85
N ARG A 151 -9.00 -23.58 -20.79
CA ARG A 151 -9.07 -24.96 -20.25
C ARG A 151 -8.13 -25.92 -21.00
N GLU A 152 -7.89 -25.67 -22.27
CA GLU A 152 -6.96 -26.44 -23.10
C GLU A 152 -5.52 -26.16 -22.68
N ALA A 153 -5.11 -24.90 -22.57
CA ALA A 153 -3.78 -24.50 -22.11
C ALA A 153 -3.45 -25.07 -20.71
N VAL A 154 -4.44 -25.11 -19.80
CA VAL A 154 -4.26 -25.75 -18.47
C VAL A 154 -4.05 -27.27 -18.60
N ARG A 155 -4.81 -27.96 -19.46
CA ARG A 155 -4.65 -29.41 -19.68
C ARG A 155 -3.31 -29.75 -20.35
N GLU A 156 -2.82 -28.88 -21.22
CA GLU A 156 -1.53 -29.01 -21.90
C GLU A 156 -0.34 -28.66 -21.00
N GLY A 157 -0.59 -28.14 -19.79
CA GLY A 157 0.45 -27.74 -18.84
C GLY A 157 1.25 -26.53 -19.32
N ARG A 158 0.61 -25.58 -20.03
CA ARG A 158 1.28 -24.33 -20.48
C ARG A 158 1.60 -23.48 -19.24
N ASN A 159 2.86 -23.54 -18.78
CA ASN A 159 3.34 -22.87 -17.59
C ASN A 159 4.60 -22.03 -17.82
N GLN A 160 4.95 -21.77 -19.08
CA GLN A 160 6.10 -20.92 -19.43
C GLN A 160 5.67 -19.47 -19.61
N LEU A 161 6.49 -18.55 -19.10
CA LEU A 161 6.38 -17.12 -19.30
C LEU A 161 7.63 -16.61 -20.00
N PHE A 162 7.48 -16.00 -21.17
CA PHE A 162 8.59 -15.28 -21.79
C PHE A 162 8.82 -13.95 -21.05
N VAL A 163 10.08 -13.62 -20.77
CA VAL A 163 10.50 -12.36 -20.19
C VAL A 163 11.66 -11.80 -21.03
N ASP A 164 11.49 -10.59 -21.58
CA ASP A 164 12.56 -9.93 -22.33
C ASP A 164 13.79 -9.75 -21.41
N ARG A 165 14.96 -10.14 -21.86
CA ARG A 165 16.22 -10.03 -21.14
C ARG A 165 16.53 -8.59 -20.70
N ASN A 166 16.01 -7.61 -21.44
CA ASN A 166 16.18 -6.19 -21.17
C ASN A 166 15.11 -5.62 -20.20
N ILE A 167 14.51 -6.46 -19.33
CA ILE A 167 13.71 -6.02 -18.20
C ILE A 167 14.62 -5.51 -17.07
N PHE A 168 14.09 -4.68 -16.15
CA PHE A 168 14.85 -4.28 -14.96
C PHE A 168 15.17 -5.48 -14.06
N PRO A 169 16.40 -5.61 -13.52
CA PRO A 169 16.80 -6.77 -12.72
C PRO A 169 15.94 -6.94 -11.46
N GLN A 170 15.54 -5.87 -10.81
CA GLN A 170 14.63 -5.93 -9.66
C GLN A 170 13.24 -6.45 -10.03
N THR A 171 12.74 -6.15 -11.22
CA THR A 171 11.46 -6.68 -11.71
C THR A 171 11.56 -8.16 -12.00
N LEU A 172 12.64 -8.60 -12.65
CA LEU A 172 12.92 -10.02 -12.89
C LEU A 172 12.99 -10.80 -11.57
N ASP A 173 13.65 -10.25 -10.57
CA ASP A 173 13.83 -10.91 -9.27
C ASP A 173 12.50 -11.10 -8.53
N VAL A 174 11.60 -10.10 -8.58
CA VAL A 174 10.23 -10.22 -8.05
C VAL A 174 9.42 -11.26 -8.84
N LEU A 175 9.58 -11.32 -10.16
CA LEU A 175 8.94 -12.36 -10.99
C LEU A 175 9.41 -13.76 -10.58
N LEU A 176 10.68 -13.97 -10.28
CA LEU A 176 11.24 -15.23 -9.79
C LEU A 176 10.59 -15.64 -8.46
N THR A 177 10.48 -14.72 -7.50
CA THR A 177 9.83 -14.99 -6.22
C THR A 177 8.37 -15.42 -6.40
N ARG A 178 7.64 -14.77 -7.29
CA ARG A 178 6.20 -14.96 -7.48
C ARG A 178 5.88 -16.14 -8.42
N SER A 179 6.79 -16.57 -9.27
CA SER A 179 6.63 -17.70 -10.20
C SER A 179 6.82 -19.06 -9.53
N GLU A 180 7.74 -19.12 -8.55
CA GLU A 180 8.16 -20.38 -7.92
C GLU A 180 6.99 -21.17 -7.28
N PRO A 181 6.09 -20.57 -6.47
CA PRO A 181 4.98 -21.30 -5.86
C PRO A 181 4.00 -21.94 -6.84
N PHE A 182 3.93 -21.43 -8.07
CA PHE A 182 3.00 -21.89 -9.11
C PHE A 182 3.67 -22.80 -10.14
N GLY A 183 4.97 -23.08 -10.00
CA GLY A 183 5.74 -23.85 -10.98
C GLY A 183 5.77 -23.18 -12.35
N ILE A 184 5.74 -21.85 -12.38
CA ILE A 184 5.88 -21.06 -13.61
C ILE A 184 7.37 -21.03 -13.97
N GLU A 185 7.69 -21.43 -15.20
CA GLU A 185 9.04 -21.39 -15.77
C GLU A 185 9.25 -20.07 -16.52
N LEU A 186 10.22 -19.25 -16.08
CA LEU A 186 10.59 -18.02 -16.75
C LEU A 186 11.60 -18.31 -17.87
N ILE A 187 11.25 -17.97 -19.11
CA ILE A 187 12.14 -18.03 -20.28
C ILE A 187 12.66 -16.61 -20.53
N VAL A 188 13.89 -16.36 -20.10
CA VAL A 188 14.54 -15.04 -20.25
C VAL A 188 15.38 -15.04 -21.52
N ASP A 189 14.94 -14.33 -22.55
CA ASP A 189 15.61 -14.29 -23.85
C ASP A 189 15.41 -12.94 -24.56
N GLU A 190 16.07 -12.71 -25.70
CA GLU A 190 15.89 -11.53 -26.54
C GLU A 190 14.57 -11.65 -27.33
N TYR A 191 13.77 -10.58 -27.32
CA TYR A 191 12.43 -10.58 -27.91
C TYR A 191 12.43 -10.84 -29.43
N ASP A 192 13.45 -10.39 -30.16
CA ASP A 192 13.59 -10.50 -31.61
C ASP A 192 14.19 -11.82 -32.09
N GLU A 193 14.82 -12.58 -31.20
CA GLU A 193 15.38 -13.91 -31.47
C GLU A 193 14.41 -15.03 -31.03
N TYR A 194 13.40 -14.70 -30.22
CA TYR A 194 12.50 -15.67 -29.62
C TYR A 194 11.33 -16.08 -30.55
N SER A 195 11.09 -17.37 -30.63
CA SER A 195 9.95 -17.94 -31.36
C SER A 195 9.02 -18.69 -30.41
N PHE A 196 7.77 -18.24 -30.29
CA PHE A 196 6.77 -18.87 -29.44
C PHE A 196 6.50 -20.33 -29.82
N THR A 197 6.66 -21.23 -28.87
CA THR A 197 6.51 -22.69 -29.04
C THR A 197 5.06 -23.15 -28.84
N GLY A 198 4.24 -22.36 -28.13
CA GLY A 198 2.90 -22.67 -27.67
C GLY A 198 2.85 -23.33 -26.28
N LYS A 199 3.97 -23.38 -25.55
CA LYS A 199 4.04 -23.74 -24.13
C LYS A 199 3.89 -22.53 -23.22
N GLU A 200 4.09 -21.35 -23.76
CA GLU A 200 3.96 -20.08 -23.06
C GLU A 200 2.47 -19.73 -22.88
N PHE A 201 2.16 -19.18 -21.72
CA PHE A 201 0.85 -18.56 -21.45
C PHE A 201 0.88 -17.04 -21.55
N GLY A 202 2.07 -16.44 -21.43
CA GLY A 202 2.25 -15.01 -21.43
C GLY A 202 3.66 -14.60 -21.80
N ALA A 203 3.82 -13.29 -22.08
CA ALA A 203 5.07 -12.63 -22.34
C ALA A 203 5.10 -11.27 -21.63
N ILE A 204 6.27 -10.88 -21.09
CA ILE A 204 6.50 -9.56 -20.50
C ILE A 204 7.67 -8.89 -21.21
N VAL A 205 7.47 -7.65 -21.65
CA VAL A 205 8.49 -6.79 -22.27
C VAL A 205 8.60 -5.47 -21.53
N GLN A 206 9.82 -4.91 -21.41
CA GLN A 206 10.06 -3.58 -20.84
C GLN A 206 9.98 -2.50 -21.93
N TYR A 207 9.29 -1.40 -21.68
CA TYR A 207 9.07 -0.35 -22.67
C TYR A 207 9.16 1.07 -22.08
N PRO A 208 10.22 1.84 -22.38
CA PRO A 208 11.45 1.45 -23.07
C PRO A 208 12.21 0.33 -22.34
N ALA A 209 13.01 -0.43 -23.07
CA ALA A 209 13.85 -1.49 -22.51
C ALA A 209 14.88 -0.94 -21.51
N ALA A 210 15.36 -1.76 -20.58
CA ALA A 210 16.29 -1.33 -19.53
C ALA A 210 17.61 -0.72 -20.08
N ASN A 211 18.07 -1.16 -21.25
CA ASN A 211 19.23 -0.59 -21.96
C ASN A 211 18.90 0.70 -22.76
N GLY A 212 17.68 1.20 -22.63
CA GLY A 212 17.17 2.41 -23.29
C GLY A 212 16.52 2.18 -24.65
N ALA A 213 16.58 0.99 -25.22
CA ALA A 213 16.07 0.71 -26.55
C ALA A 213 14.53 0.91 -26.63
N VAL A 214 14.07 1.62 -27.65
CA VAL A 214 12.66 1.72 -28.02
C VAL A 214 12.41 0.81 -29.22
N ARG A 215 11.47 -0.08 -29.09
CA ARG A 215 11.20 -1.16 -30.04
C ARG A 215 9.74 -1.18 -30.48
N ASP A 216 9.46 -1.61 -31.72
CA ASP A 216 8.08 -1.87 -32.17
C ASP A 216 7.70 -3.33 -31.89
N TYR A 217 6.90 -3.53 -30.87
CA TYR A 217 6.44 -4.87 -30.50
C TYR A 217 5.21 -5.35 -31.25
N THR A 218 4.79 -4.68 -32.34
CA THR A 218 3.57 -5.02 -33.11
C THR A 218 3.63 -6.47 -33.65
N ASP A 219 4.73 -6.83 -34.33
CA ASP A 219 4.89 -8.17 -34.93
C ASP A 219 5.11 -9.25 -33.87
N PHE A 220 5.87 -8.93 -32.80
CA PHE A 220 6.05 -9.81 -31.65
C PHE A 220 4.72 -10.15 -30.98
N THR A 221 3.89 -9.14 -30.75
CA THR A 221 2.55 -9.32 -30.15
C THR A 221 1.63 -10.13 -31.06
N ALA A 222 1.66 -9.88 -32.36
CA ALA A 222 0.87 -10.67 -33.31
C ALA A 222 1.31 -12.15 -33.34
N ALA A 223 2.62 -12.43 -33.28
CA ALA A 223 3.15 -13.79 -33.20
C ALA A 223 2.77 -14.49 -31.88
N ALA A 224 2.82 -13.77 -30.74
CA ALA A 224 2.35 -14.27 -29.45
C ALA A 224 0.86 -14.64 -29.49
N HIS A 225 0.02 -13.73 -29.96
CA HIS A 225 -1.42 -13.93 -30.08
C HIS A 225 -1.77 -15.11 -31.00
N ALA A 226 -1.03 -15.33 -32.08
CA ALA A 226 -1.22 -16.48 -32.98
C ALA A 226 -1.03 -17.83 -32.26
N LYS A 227 -0.33 -17.84 -31.12
CA LYS A 227 -0.12 -19.00 -30.24
C LYS A 227 -0.99 -18.99 -28.97
N GLY A 228 -1.87 -17.97 -28.82
CA GLY A 228 -2.73 -17.79 -27.65
C GLY A 228 -1.96 -17.31 -26.41
N VAL A 229 -0.84 -16.61 -26.62
CA VAL A 229 0.01 -16.02 -25.58
C VAL A 229 -0.37 -14.56 -25.40
N LEU A 230 -0.66 -14.14 -24.13
CA LEU A 230 -0.95 -12.75 -23.79
C LEU A 230 0.34 -11.94 -23.63
N VAL A 231 0.31 -10.64 -23.94
CA VAL A 231 1.50 -9.78 -23.87
C VAL A 231 1.29 -8.64 -22.86
N THR A 232 2.21 -8.53 -21.92
CA THR A 232 2.28 -7.43 -20.93
C THR A 232 3.44 -6.50 -21.27
N ALA A 233 3.16 -5.18 -21.27
CA ALA A 233 4.17 -4.13 -21.33
C ALA A 233 4.44 -3.59 -19.93
N ALA A 234 5.68 -3.70 -19.43
CA ALA A 234 6.17 -2.91 -18.30
C ALA A 234 6.63 -1.55 -18.86
N ALA A 235 5.77 -0.52 -18.75
CA ALA A 235 5.93 0.72 -19.49
C ALA A 235 6.12 1.94 -18.59
N ASP A 236 7.06 2.81 -18.97
CA ASP A 236 7.22 4.15 -18.36
C ASP A 236 6.16 5.10 -18.92
N LEU A 237 5.26 5.59 -18.04
CA LEU A 237 4.15 6.46 -18.44
C LEU A 237 4.59 7.79 -19.08
N LEU A 238 5.72 8.37 -18.65
CA LEU A 238 6.19 9.63 -19.24
C LEU A 238 6.63 9.43 -20.69
N SER A 239 7.27 8.31 -21.00
CA SER A 239 7.68 7.97 -22.36
C SER A 239 6.48 7.89 -23.32
N LEU A 240 5.31 7.47 -22.81
CA LEU A 240 4.08 7.34 -23.60
C LEU A 240 3.47 8.68 -24.03
N ALA A 241 4.00 9.80 -23.56
CA ALA A 241 3.68 11.12 -24.13
C ALA A 241 4.26 11.30 -25.54
N LEU A 242 5.34 10.58 -25.90
CA LEU A 242 6.00 10.64 -27.19
C LEU A 242 5.94 9.34 -27.98
N LEU A 243 5.93 8.19 -27.29
CA LEU A 243 6.02 6.87 -27.89
C LEU A 243 4.63 6.25 -28.13
N LYS A 244 4.53 5.43 -29.17
CA LYS A 244 3.38 4.57 -29.47
C LYS A 244 2.98 3.79 -28.21
N SER A 245 1.73 3.92 -27.78
CA SER A 245 1.28 3.29 -26.52
C SER A 245 1.16 1.78 -26.62
N PRO A 246 1.22 1.05 -25.50
CA PRO A 246 1.01 -0.40 -25.47
C PRO A 246 -0.31 -0.84 -26.15
N GLY A 247 -1.39 -0.10 -25.95
CA GLY A 247 -2.67 -0.36 -26.63
C GLY A 247 -2.59 -0.23 -28.15
N GLU A 248 -1.78 0.73 -28.68
CA GLU A 248 -1.62 0.92 -30.14
C GLU A 248 -0.85 -0.20 -30.82
N TRP A 249 0.08 -0.88 -30.15
CA TRP A 249 0.79 -2.03 -30.71
C TRP A 249 0.25 -3.40 -30.24
N GLY A 250 -0.89 -3.38 -29.53
CA GLY A 250 -1.70 -4.57 -29.31
C GLY A 250 -1.47 -5.30 -27.99
N ALA A 251 -0.71 -4.75 -27.03
CA ALA A 251 -0.56 -5.36 -25.69
C ALA A 251 -1.91 -5.66 -25.03
N ASP A 252 -1.95 -6.69 -24.22
CA ASP A 252 -3.13 -7.09 -23.45
C ASP A 252 -3.17 -6.41 -22.10
N ILE A 253 -1.99 -6.18 -21.49
CA ILE A 253 -1.82 -5.58 -20.17
C ILE A 253 -0.67 -4.56 -20.23
N ALA A 254 -0.81 -3.46 -19.51
CA ALA A 254 0.27 -2.52 -19.25
C ALA A 254 0.43 -2.34 -17.74
N VAL A 255 1.67 -2.41 -17.26
CA VAL A 255 2.05 -2.21 -15.86
C VAL A 255 3.24 -1.28 -15.76
N GLY A 256 3.53 -0.76 -14.57
CA GLY A 256 4.70 0.06 -14.33
C GLY A 256 4.58 0.90 -13.07
N SER A 257 5.42 1.92 -12.96
CA SER A 257 5.44 2.89 -11.87
C SER A 257 4.96 4.26 -12.33
N THR A 258 4.32 5.00 -11.42
CA THR A 258 3.95 6.42 -11.63
C THR A 258 4.89 7.38 -10.93
N GLN A 259 6.06 6.91 -10.45
CA GLN A 259 7.00 7.71 -9.66
C GLN A 259 7.37 9.02 -10.37
N ARG A 260 7.68 9.00 -11.68
CA ARG A 260 8.04 10.21 -12.43
C ARG A 260 6.89 11.22 -12.62
N LEU A 261 5.68 10.90 -12.21
CA LEU A 261 4.53 11.81 -12.24
C LEU A 261 4.37 12.53 -10.90
N GLY A 262 5.41 13.28 -10.49
CA GLY A 262 5.37 14.15 -9.33
C GLY A 262 5.52 13.44 -7.97
N THR A 263 6.27 12.34 -7.90
CA THR A 263 6.60 11.67 -6.64
C THR A 263 8.12 11.66 -6.43
N PRO A 264 8.65 12.04 -5.25
CA PRO A 264 10.07 11.96 -4.96
C PRO A 264 10.61 10.53 -5.11
N MET A 265 11.91 10.38 -5.40
CA MET A 265 12.58 9.07 -5.45
C MET A 265 12.57 8.34 -4.10
N GLY A 266 12.76 9.10 -2.99
CA GLY A 266 12.56 8.65 -1.62
C GLY A 266 13.30 7.36 -1.24
N PHE A 267 14.49 7.16 -1.79
CA PHE A 267 15.28 5.93 -1.60
C PHE A 267 14.52 4.65 -1.97
N GLY A 268 13.58 4.75 -2.94
CA GLY A 268 12.82 3.63 -3.47
C GLY A 268 11.31 3.68 -3.23
N GLY A 269 10.83 4.63 -2.48
CA GLY A 269 9.41 4.79 -2.24
C GLY A 269 9.05 5.64 -1.02
N PRO A 270 7.74 5.92 -0.84
CA PRO A 270 6.60 5.28 -1.50
C PRO A 270 6.42 5.69 -2.96
N GLY A 271 5.94 4.75 -3.77
CA GLY A 271 5.48 4.99 -5.13
C GLY A 271 4.08 4.40 -5.34
N ALA A 272 3.47 4.64 -6.48
CA ALA A 272 2.29 3.95 -6.92
C ALA A 272 2.61 3.16 -8.20
N GLY A 273 2.47 1.84 -8.14
CA GLY A 273 2.43 1.00 -9.33
C GLY A 273 1.07 1.14 -10.03
N TYR A 274 0.97 0.76 -11.28
CA TYR A 274 -0.29 0.75 -12.01
C TYR A 274 -0.47 -0.55 -12.80
N MET A 275 -1.72 -0.85 -13.10
CA MET A 275 -2.10 -1.84 -14.11
C MET A 275 -3.28 -1.31 -14.92
N ALA A 276 -3.17 -1.47 -16.24
CA ALA A 276 -4.27 -1.24 -17.16
C ALA A 276 -4.37 -2.42 -18.13
N THR A 277 -5.59 -2.73 -18.62
CA THR A 277 -5.84 -3.90 -19.44
C THR A 277 -7.07 -3.71 -20.33
N ARG A 278 -7.40 -4.72 -21.12
CA ARG A 278 -8.63 -4.77 -21.91
C ARG A 278 -9.84 -5.03 -21.02
N GLU A 279 -10.99 -4.51 -21.36
CA GLU A 279 -12.23 -4.69 -20.59
C GLU A 279 -12.60 -6.17 -20.42
N ALA A 280 -12.27 -7.00 -21.41
CA ALA A 280 -12.50 -8.45 -21.36
C ALA A 280 -11.87 -9.13 -20.13
N TYR A 281 -10.80 -8.57 -19.56
CA TYR A 281 -10.05 -9.15 -18.45
C TYR A 281 -10.37 -8.51 -17.09
N LYS A 282 -11.27 -7.56 -17.00
CA LYS A 282 -11.60 -6.78 -15.79
C LYS A 282 -11.89 -7.61 -14.55
N ARG A 283 -12.42 -8.82 -14.69
CA ARG A 283 -12.74 -9.71 -13.56
C ARG A 283 -11.52 -10.40 -12.94
N ASN A 284 -10.39 -10.39 -13.63
CA ASN A 284 -9.13 -10.98 -13.18
C ASN A 284 -8.11 -9.92 -12.76
N MET A 285 -8.40 -8.63 -12.99
CA MET A 285 -7.51 -7.53 -12.64
C MET A 285 -7.34 -7.43 -11.12
N PRO A 286 -6.10 -7.36 -10.59
CA PRO A 286 -5.83 -7.12 -9.18
C PRO A 286 -6.01 -5.65 -8.80
N GLY A 287 -6.03 -5.37 -7.49
CA GLY A 287 -6.11 -4.01 -6.95
C GLY A 287 -7.51 -3.41 -7.00
N ARG A 288 -7.65 -2.23 -6.39
CA ARG A 288 -8.91 -1.51 -6.32
C ARG A 288 -9.27 -0.86 -7.66
N ILE A 289 -10.56 -0.77 -7.96
CA ILE A 289 -11.08 -0.06 -9.13
C ILE A 289 -12.13 0.91 -8.64
N ILE A 290 -12.05 2.17 -9.05
CA ILE A 290 -13.07 3.18 -8.79
C ILE A 290 -14.06 3.18 -9.95
N GLY A 291 -15.34 3.23 -9.62
CA GLY A 291 -16.43 3.25 -10.61
C GLY A 291 -17.45 4.35 -10.30
N VAL A 292 -18.16 4.72 -11.34
CA VAL A 292 -19.25 5.68 -11.28
C VAL A 292 -20.57 4.95 -11.02
N SER A 293 -21.40 5.51 -10.16
CA SER A 293 -22.76 5.07 -9.86
C SER A 293 -23.67 6.28 -9.66
N VAL A 294 -24.83 6.04 -9.09
CA VAL A 294 -25.77 7.08 -8.64
C VAL A 294 -26.12 6.88 -7.17
N ASP A 295 -26.49 7.98 -6.51
CA ASP A 295 -27.06 7.91 -5.16
C ASP A 295 -28.58 7.66 -5.20
N ARG A 296 -29.21 7.52 -4.02
CA ARG A 296 -30.66 7.31 -3.87
C ARG A 296 -31.51 8.37 -4.60
N LEU A 297 -31.01 9.57 -4.78
CA LEU A 297 -31.69 10.68 -5.44
C LEU A 297 -31.36 10.78 -6.93
N GLY A 298 -30.55 9.86 -7.48
CA GLY A 298 -30.14 9.83 -8.89
C GLY A 298 -28.95 10.74 -9.22
N ASN A 299 -28.28 11.34 -8.21
CA ASN A 299 -27.09 12.15 -8.45
C ASN A 299 -25.88 11.25 -8.71
N LYS A 300 -24.93 11.73 -9.54
CA LYS A 300 -23.66 11.04 -9.77
C LYS A 300 -22.93 10.81 -8.45
N ALA A 301 -22.49 9.58 -8.22
CA ALA A 301 -21.73 9.17 -7.06
C ALA A 301 -20.58 8.24 -7.46
N LEU A 302 -19.47 8.29 -6.73
CA LEU A 302 -18.31 7.44 -6.95
C LEU A 302 -18.24 6.36 -5.87
N ARG A 303 -17.70 5.20 -6.24
CA ARG A 303 -17.56 4.05 -5.34
C ARG A 303 -16.41 3.14 -5.75
N MET A 304 -16.03 2.21 -4.89
CA MET A 304 -15.19 1.08 -5.30
C MET A 304 -16.03 0.07 -6.09
N ALA A 305 -15.57 -0.33 -7.27
CA ALA A 305 -16.26 -1.22 -8.20
C ALA A 305 -15.66 -2.63 -8.19
N LEU A 306 -16.44 -3.64 -8.60
CA LEU A 306 -16.01 -5.03 -8.78
C LEU A 306 -15.37 -5.66 -7.53
N GLN A 307 -15.82 -5.31 -6.33
CA GLN A 307 -15.24 -5.78 -5.06
C GLN A 307 -15.31 -7.31 -4.88
N MET A 308 -16.24 -7.99 -5.58
CA MET A 308 -16.40 -9.44 -5.53
C MET A 308 -15.17 -10.27 -5.90
N ARG A 309 -14.13 -9.67 -6.49
CA ARG A 309 -12.85 -10.35 -6.83
C ARG A 309 -11.78 -10.18 -5.75
N GLU A 310 -12.05 -9.38 -4.73
CA GLU A 310 -11.06 -8.96 -3.74
C GLU A 310 -10.98 -9.89 -2.53
N GLN A 311 -9.87 -9.84 -1.80
CA GLN A 311 -9.53 -10.77 -0.73
C GLN A 311 -10.50 -10.75 0.47
N HIS A 312 -11.10 -9.60 0.80
CA HIS A 312 -12.07 -9.50 1.91
C HIS A 312 -13.40 -10.23 1.63
N ILE A 313 -13.66 -10.56 0.36
CA ILE A 313 -14.85 -11.34 -0.06
C ILE A 313 -14.47 -12.75 -0.48
N LYS A 314 -13.47 -12.90 -1.35
CA LYS A 314 -13.11 -14.18 -1.98
C LYS A 314 -12.05 -14.98 -1.23
N ARG A 315 -11.34 -14.36 -0.24
CA ARG A 315 -10.32 -15.04 0.58
C ARG A 315 -9.26 -15.72 -0.33
N GLU A 316 -9.06 -17.02 -0.21
CA GLU A 316 -8.13 -17.83 -1.02
C GLU A 316 -8.43 -17.86 -2.54
N ARG A 317 -9.61 -17.43 -2.94
CA ARG A 317 -10.02 -17.36 -4.36
C ARG A 317 -9.95 -15.93 -4.91
N ALA A 318 -9.36 -15.02 -4.18
CA ALA A 318 -9.18 -13.65 -4.63
C ALA A 318 -8.19 -13.56 -5.80
N THR A 319 -8.26 -12.48 -6.57
CA THR A 319 -7.32 -12.24 -7.67
C THR A 319 -5.93 -11.88 -7.17
N SER A 320 -5.81 -11.36 -5.95
CA SER A 320 -4.57 -10.97 -5.28
C SER A 320 -4.80 -10.90 -3.76
N ASN A 321 -3.71 -10.85 -2.98
CA ASN A 321 -3.74 -10.57 -1.55
C ASN A 321 -3.75 -9.06 -1.23
N ILE A 322 -3.67 -8.18 -2.20
CA ILE A 322 -3.61 -6.72 -1.99
C ILE A 322 -4.85 -6.26 -1.22
N CYS A 323 -4.63 -5.69 -0.04
CA CYS A 323 -5.68 -5.10 0.80
C CYS A 323 -5.80 -3.60 0.54
N THR A 324 -4.68 -2.92 0.51
CA THR A 324 -4.57 -1.46 0.31
C THR A 324 -3.52 -1.16 -0.76
N ALA A 325 -3.68 -0.03 -1.43
CA ALA A 325 -2.81 0.43 -2.50
C ALA A 325 -2.10 1.73 -2.10
N SER A 326 -1.18 2.23 -2.93
CA SER A 326 -0.48 3.50 -2.71
C SER A 326 -1.36 4.70 -3.09
N ALA A 327 -2.50 4.86 -2.41
CA ALA A 327 -3.55 5.80 -2.80
C ALA A 327 -3.12 7.27 -2.74
N LEU A 328 -2.31 7.67 -1.74
CA LEU A 328 -1.79 9.05 -1.65
C LEU A 328 -0.89 9.37 -2.85
N MET A 329 0.02 8.46 -3.20
CA MET A 329 0.91 8.62 -4.35
C MET A 329 0.14 8.60 -5.68
N ALA A 330 -0.87 7.74 -5.79
CA ALA A 330 -1.78 7.72 -6.93
C ALA A 330 -2.54 9.05 -7.08
N SER A 331 -3.05 9.60 -5.98
CA SER A 331 -3.70 10.91 -5.99
C SER A 331 -2.73 12.03 -6.40
N MET A 332 -1.49 12.01 -5.90
CA MET A 332 -0.45 12.99 -6.30
C MET A 332 -0.15 12.89 -7.80
N ALA A 333 0.04 11.68 -8.33
CA ALA A 333 0.27 11.45 -9.76
C ALA A 333 -0.94 11.88 -10.61
N GLY A 334 -2.16 11.63 -10.13
CA GLY A 334 -3.39 12.13 -10.74
C GLY A 334 -3.42 13.67 -10.80
N PHE A 335 -3.11 14.35 -9.70
CA PHE A 335 -3.02 15.81 -9.65
C PHE A 335 -1.87 16.37 -10.49
N TYR A 336 -0.74 15.65 -10.59
CA TYR A 336 0.33 16.01 -11.50
C TYR A 336 -0.14 16.03 -12.96
N CYS A 337 -0.89 15.00 -13.37
CA CYS A 337 -1.49 14.95 -14.70
C CYS A 337 -2.56 16.05 -14.90
N VAL A 338 -3.38 16.34 -13.89
CA VAL A 338 -4.37 17.44 -13.93
C VAL A 338 -3.68 18.81 -14.11
N TYR A 339 -2.59 19.04 -13.38
CA TYR A 339 -1.87 20.32 -13.43
C TYR A 339 -1.09 20.51 -14.73
N ASN A 340 -0.38 19.47 -15.17
CA ASN A 340 0.45 19.55 -16.38
C ASN A 340 -0.36 19.39 -17.68
N GLY A 341 -1.38 18.51 -17.65
CA GLY A 341 -2.14 18.15 -18.84
C GLY A 341 -1.29 17.52 -19.95
N PRO A 342 -1.85 17.28 -21.14
CA PRO A 342 -1.14 16.61 -22.21
C PRO A 342 0.10 17.37 -22.69
N GLU A 343 0.02 18.70 -22.77
CA GLU A 343 1.13 19.54 -23.23
C GLU A 343 2.27 19.65 -22.22
N GLY A 344 1.97 19.68 -20.90
CA GLY A 344 2.98 19.70 -19.85
C GLY A 344 3.73 18.36 -19.80
N LEU A 345 3.02 17.22 -19.89
CA LEU A 345 3.65 15.90 -19.96
C LEU A 345 4.52 15.78 -21.23
N LYS A 346 4.04 16.28 -22.36
CA LYS A 346 4.83 16.30 -23.60
C LYS A 346 6.13 17.11 -23.40
N ARG A 347 6.07 18.29 -22.79
CA ARG A 347 7.26 19.11 -22.52
C ARG A 347 8.24 18.38 -21.60
N ALA A 348 7.76 17.74 -20.52
CA ALA A 348 8.60 16.94 -19.62
C ALA A 348 9.30 15.79 -20.39
N ALA A 349 8.56 15.05 -21.20
CA ALA A 349 9.10 13.98 -22.03
C ALA A 349 10.08 14.50 -23.11
N ASP A 350 9.79 15.62 -23.77
CA ASP A 350 10.69 16.26 -24.71
C ASP A 350 12.00 16.70 -24.03
N THR A 351 11.97 17.26 -22.81
CA THR A 351 13.17 17.64 -22.07
C THR A 351 14.09 16.45 -21.85
N ALA A 352 13.56 15.34 -21.35
CA ALA A 352 14.34 14.12 -21.13
C ALA A 352 14.89 13.55 -22.45
N HIS A 353 14.05 13.44 -23.47
CA HIS A 353 14.45 12.89 -24.76
C HIS A 353 15.50 13.74 -25.49
N LEU A 354 15.34 15.06 -25.53
CA LEU A 354 16.26 15.97 -26.23
C LEU A 354 17.60 16.07 -25.52
N ALA A 355 17.63 15.96 -24.19
CA ALA A 355 18.87 15.84 -23.41
C ALA A 355 19.63 14.55 -23.80
N ALA A 356 18.94 13.42 -23.79
CA ALA A 356 19.51 12.15 -24.21
C ALA A 356 20.03 12.21 -25.67
N ALA A 357 19.25 12.77 -26.60
CA ALA A 357 19.64 12.89 -27.99
C ALA A 357 20.89 13.78 -28.19
N THR A 358 20.96 14.87 -27.42
CA THR A 358 22.14 15.77 -27.47
C THR A 358 23.41 15.07 -26.98
N VAL A 359 23.32 14.29 -25.89
CA VAL A 359 24.43 13.50 -25.38
C VAL A 359 24.79 12.38 -26.35
N ALA A 360 23.80 11.71 -26.94
CA ALA A 360 24.03 10.63 -27.91
C ALA A 360 24.84 11.13 -29.14
N ASP A 361 24.44 12.24 -29.74
CA ASP A 361 25.18 12.85 -30.86
C ASP A 361 26.64 13.19 -30.48
N ALA A 362 26.83 13.73 -29.29
CA ALA A 362 28.17 14.08 -28.79
C ALA A 362 29.03 12.83 -28.56
N LEU A 363 28.48 11.78 -27.99
CA LEU A 363 29.19 10.53 -27.70
C LEU A 363 29.54 9.79 -28.98
N GLN A 364 28.63 9.72 -29.96
CA GLN A 364 28.91 9.17 -31.28
C GLN A 364 30.01 9.93 -32.02
N ALA A 365 30.02 11.28 -31.94
CA ALA A 365 31.10 12.12 -32.51
C ALA A 365 32.43 11.92 -31.79
N MET A 366 32.49 11.32 -30.64
CA MET A 366 33.69 10.89 -29.89
C MET A 366 34.03 9.41 -30.04
N ASP A 367 33.39 8.72 -31.01
CA ASP A 367 33.57 7.29 -31.31
C ASP A 367 33.13 6.36 -30.15
N TYR A 368 32.14 6.73 -29.40
CA TYR A 368 31.45 5.85 -28.48
C TYR A 368 30.37 5.05 -29.22
N LYS A 369 30.17 3.80 -28.83
CA LYS A 369 29.09 2.95 -29.35
C LYS A 369 27.92 2.96 -28.38
N LEU A 370 26.73 3.25 -28.90
CA LEU A 370 25.46 3.13 -28.15
C LEU A 370 24.90 1.71 -28.33
N ALA A 371 24.28 1.16 -27.29
CA ALA A 371 23.63 -0.15 -27.33
C ALA A 371 22.37 -0.16 -28.22
N ALA A 372 21.70 0.98 -28.33
CA ALA A 372 20.49 1.14 -29.12
C ALA A 372 20.59 2.37 -30.05
N ALA A 373 20.05 2.24 -31.27
CA ALA A 373 19.92 3.36 -32.20
C ALA A 373 18.71 4.23 -31.86
N ASP A 374 17.62 3.60 -31.50
CA ASP A 374 16.34 4.24 -31.14
C ASP A 374 16.16 4.18 -29.63
N PHE A 375 15.98 5.32 -29.00
CA PHE A 375 15.87 5.48 -27.56
C PHE A 375 14.90 6.59 -27.17
N PHE A 376 14.48 6.60 -25.90
CA PHE A 376 13.70 7.69 -25.36
C PHE A 376 14.60 8.62 -24.52
N ASP A 377 14.93 8.25 -23.30
CA ASP A 377 15.67 9.09 -22.33
C ASP A 377 16.92 8.39 -21.77
N THR A 378 17.10 7.11 -22.07
CA THR A 378 18.16 6.28 -21.50
C THR A 378 19.14 5.87 -22.59
N LEU A 379 20.44 6.01 -22.29
CA LEU A 379 21.54 5.63 -23.14
C LEU A 379 22.43 4.61 -22.42
N GLU A 380 22.71 3.48 -23.07
CA GLU A 380 23.78 2.57 -22.65
C GLU A 380 24.93 2.68 -23.64
N VAL A 381 26.13 2.87 -23.09
CA VAL A 381 27.33 3.24 -23.84
C VAL A 381 28.44 2.26 -23.54
N SER A 382 29.14 1.74 -24.59
CA SER A 382 30.36 0.97 -24.42
C SER A 382 31.48 1.89 -23.95
N ALA A 383 31.90 1.76 -22.69
CA ALA A 383 32.92 2.57 -22.05
C ALA A 383 33.52 1.82 -20.85
N GLU A 384 34.74 2.16 -20.48
CA GLU A 384 35.38 1.63 -19.26
C GLU A 384 34.72 2.22 -18.03
N ALA A 385 33.93 1.38 -17.35
CA ALA A 385 33.05 1.80 -16.26
C ALA A 385 33.83 2.49 -15.12
N ALA A 386 34.94 1.94 -14.68
CA ALA A 386 35.74 2.45 -13.57
C ALA A 386 36.28 3.88 -13.84
N VAL A 387 36.72 4.13 -15.07
CA VAL A 387 37.23 5.46 -15.46
C VAL A 387 36.11 6.50 -15.48
N VAL A 388 34.95 6.15 -16.09
CA VAL A 388 33.82 7.04 -16.16
C VAL A 388 33.24 7.29 -14.74
N GLN A 389 33.17 6.26 -13.89
CA GLN A 389 32.70 6.35 -12.52
C GLN A 389 33.53 7.33 -11.68
N SER A 390 34.85 7.24 -11.74
CA SER A 390 35.74 8.16 -11.01
C SER A 390 35.46 9.61 -11.40
N LEU A 391 35.39 9.90 -12.71
CA LEU A 391 35.18 11.25 -13.24
C LEU A 391 33.75 11.77 -12.92
N ALA A 392 32.75 10.86 -12.94
CA ALA A 392 31.38 11.22 -12.61
C ALA A 392 31.24 11.57 -11.12
N LEU A 393 31.84 10.79 -10.23
CA LEU A 393 31.85 11.05 -8.79
C LEU A 393 32.55 12.37 -8.44
N GLU A 394 33.66 12.68 -9.11
CA GLU A 394 34.33 14.00 -8.98
C GLU A 394 33.43 15.17 -9.39
N SER A 395 32.53 14.95 -10.34
CA SER A 395 31.52 15.92 -10.78
C SER A 395 30.23 15.90 -9.98
N GLY A 396 30.11 15.08 -8.94
CA GLY A 396 28.88 14.94 -8.15
C GLY A 396 27.73 14.24 -8.88
N ILE A 397 28.05 13.30 -9.78
CA ILE A 397 27.09 12.61 -10.65
C ILE A 397 27.17 11.09 -10.42
N ASN A 398 25.98 10.44 -10.42
CA ASN A 398 25.85 8.98 -10.43
C ASN A 398 25.28 8.49 -11.77
N PHE A 399 25.96 7.49 -12.36
CA PHE A 399 25.46 6.66 -13.45
C PHE A 399 25.18 5.24 -12.97
N TYR A 400 24.56 4.43 -13.81
CA TYR A 400 24.45 2.99 -13.60
C TYR A 400 25.53 2.26 -14.41
N TYR A 401 26.11 1.20 -13.84
CA TYR A 401 27.22 0.45 -14.46
C TYR A 401 26.81 -1.02 -14.60
N PRO A 402 26.15 -1.40 -15.72
CA PRO A 402 25.68 -2.78 -15.94
C PRO A 402 26.83 -3.81 -15.95
N THR A 403 27.98 -3.44 -16.54
CA THR A 403 29.19 -4.26 -16.63
C THR A 403 30.43 -3.39 -16.53
N GLU A 404 31.61 -3.99 -16.42
CA GLU A 404 32.88 -3.26 -16.46
C GLU A 404 33.11 -2.49 -17.78
N GLY A 405 32.44 -2.93 -18.86
CA GLY A 405 32.56 -2.36 -20.21
C GLY A 405 31.39 -1.49 -20.64
N SER A 406 30.42 -1.21 -19.78
CA SER A 406 29.24 -0.40 -20.15
C SER A 406 28.83 0.57 -19.05
N VAL A 407 28.33 1.74 -19.48
CA VAL A 407 27.76 2.79 -18.64
C VAL A 407 26.38 3.11 -19.15
N ARG A 408 25.39 3.14 -18.25
CA ARG A 408 24.02 3.52 -18.56
C ARG A 408 23.66 4.82 -17.84
N MET A 409 22.97 5.70 -18.54
CA MET A 409 22.51 6.98 -18.00
C MET A 409 21.09 7.28 -18.46
N SER A 410 20.24 7.75 -17.56
CA SER A 410 18.86 8.12 -17.84
C SER A 410 18.64 9.60 -17.54
N PHE A 411 18.07 10.32 -18.50
CA PHE A 411 17.74 11.73 -18.40
C PHE A 411 16.28 11.88 -17.93
N ASP A 412 15.95 13.07 -17.43
CA ASP A 412 14.67 13.34 -16.81
C ASP A 412 14.17 14.76 -17.09
N GLU A 413 12.97 15.08 -16.63
CA GLU A 413 12.33 16.38 -16.88
C GLU A 413 13.01 17.58 -16.22
N VAL A 414 13.89 17.34 -15.23
CA VAL A 414 14.63 18.38 -14.53
C VAL A 414 16.07 18.51 -15.02
N THR A 415 16.47 17.74 -16.03
CA THR A 415 17.80 17.81 -16.62
C THR A 415 18.06 19.16 -17.29
N THR A 416 19.14 19.83 -16.88
CA THR A 416 19.54 21.15 -17.41
C THR A 416 20.56 21.07 -18.54
N PRO A 417 20.69 22.11 -19.37
CA PRO A 417 21.74 22.19 -20.40
C PRO A 417 23.16 22.10 -19.82
N GLU A 418 23.39 22.63 -18.63
CA GLU A 418 24.64 22.57 -17.91
C GLU A 418 25.02 21.14 -17.51
N GLU A 419 24.04 20.38 -17.03
CA GLU A 419 24.20 18.95 -16.72
C GLU A 419 24.49 18.12 -17.97
N VAL A 420 23.81 18.39 -19.09
CA VAL A 420 24.11 17.77 -20.40
C VAL A 420 25.55 18.03 -20.81
N ALA A 421 26.02 19.27 -20.68
CA ALA A 421 27.42 19.64 -20.99
C ALA A 421 28.41 18.93 -20.07
N GLU A 422 28.08 18.78 -18.78
CA GLU A 422 28.93 18.11 -17.80
C GLU A 422 29.02 16.60 -18.10
N VAL A 423 27.92 15.92 -18.43
CA VAL A 423 27.93 14.51 -18.87
C VAL A 423 28.84 14.33 -20.08
N ILE A 424 28.73 15.21 -21.10
CA ILE A 424 29.58 15.17 -22.28
C ILE A 424 31.05 15.39 -21.89
N ARG A 425 31.35 16.27 -20.95
CA ARG A 425 32.70 16.56 -20.44
C ARG A 425 33.32 15.33 -19.78
N ILE A 426 32.55 14.60 -18.97
CA ILE A 426 32.98 13.34 -18.30
C ILE A 426 33.47 12.33 -19.35
N PHE A 427 32.63 12.05 -20.37
CA PHE A 427 32.98 11.08 -21.42
C PHE A 427 34.14 11.55 -22.31
N ALA A 428 34.25 12.86 -22.59
CA ALA A 428 35.41 13.39 -23.29
C ALA A 428 36.71 13.18 -22.48
N ALA A 429 36.67 13.49 -21.18
CA ALA A 429 37.82 13.29 -20.27
C ALA A 429 38.22 11.80 -20.16
N ALA A 430 37.26 10.89 -20.13
CA ALA A 430 37.48 9.44 -20.09
C ALA A 430 38.29 8.94 -21.33
N LYS A 431 38.21 9.64 -22.47
CA LYS A 431 39.04 9.43 -23.67
C LYS A 431 40.25 10.32 -23.73
N GLY A 432 40.61 11.05 -22.68
CA GLY A 432 41.73 12.01 -22.69
C GLY A 432 41.54 13.19 -23.67
N ARG A 433 40.28 13.50 -24.00
CA ARG A 433 39.93 14.58 -24.95
C ARG A 433 39.30 15.75 -24.19
N LYS A 434 39.32 16.95 -24.78
CA LYS A 434 38.52 18.09 -24.32
C LYS A 434 37.13 18.02 -24.97
N ALA A 435 36.09 18.27 -24.18
CA ALA A 435 34.75 18.43 -24.72
C ALA A 435 34.69 19.59 -25.73
N LYS A 436 34.05 19.36 -26.86
CA LYS A 436 33.71 20.39 -27.83
C LYS A 436 32.34 20.95 -27.51
N ALA A 437 32.09 22.22 -27.84
CA ALA A 437 30.74 22.78 -27.76
C ALA A 437 29.79 21.94 -28.64
N VAL A 438 28.71 21.50 -28.05
CA VAL A 438 27.69 20.68 -28.73
C VAL A 438 26.47 21.55 -28.95
N LYS A 439 25.91 21.48 -30.16
CA LYS A 439 24.65 22.15 -30.47
C LYS A 439 23.51 21.28 -29.90
N PRO A 440 22.64 21.84 -29.07
CA PRO A 440 21.49 21.08 -28.56
C PRO A 440 20.62 20.54 -29.69
N VAL A 441 20.16 19.31 -29.54
CA VAL A 441 19.12 18.73 -30.40
C VAL A 441 17.77 19.39 -30.05
N THR A 442 17.03 19.85 -31.05
CA THR A 442 15.77 20.59 -30.87
C THR A 442 14.55 19.85 -31.45
N GLU A 443 14.79 18.75 -32.13
CA GLU A 443 13.73 17.94 -32.73
C GLU A 443 13.86 16.48 -32.25
N SER A 444 12.73 15.85 -32.00
CA SER A 444 12.69 14.46 -31.53
C SER A 444 13.36 13.51 -32.51
N ARG A 445 14.22 12.63 -32.00
CA ARG A 445 14.90 11.53 -32.72
C ARG A 445 14.07 10.24 -32.76
N VAL A 446 12.91 10.19 -32.09
CA VAL A 446 12.01 9.02 -32.13
C VAL A 446 11.56 8.78 -33.57
N PRO A 447 11.75 7.57 -34.16
CA PRO A 447 11.31 7.24 -35.50
C PRO A 447 9.80 7.42 -35.65
N ALA A 448 9.35 7.84 -36.81
CA ALA A 448 7.93 8.11 -37.12
C ALA A 448 7.01 6.89 -36.85
N ALA A 449 7.54 5.67 -37.03
CA ALA A 449 6.79 4.43 -36.78
C ALA A 449 6.56 4.18 -35.26
N LEU A 450 7.44 4.69 -34.41
CA LEU A 450 7.41 4.53 -32.94
C LEU A 450 6.76 5.71 -32.23
N ARG A 451 6.45 6.81 -32.95
CA ARG A 451 5.80 7.98 -32.35
C ARG A 451 4.35 7.70 -32.03
N ARG A 452 3.89 8.25 -30.90
CA ARG A 452 2.48 8.25 -30.54
C ARG A 452 1.63 8.94 -31.58
N ARG A 453 0.49 8.33 -31.93
CA ARG A 453 -0.48 8.87 -32.88
C ARG A 453 -1.82 9.20 -32.23
N THR A 454 -2.14 8.56 -31.12
CA THR A 454 -3.39 8.76 -30.40
C THR A 454 -3.30 9.95 -29.44
N ALA A 455 -4.39 10.70 -29.30
CA ALA A 455 -4.53 11.70 -28.25
C ALA A 455 -4.54 11.04 -26.87
N TYR A 456 -4.13 11.77 -25.84
CA TYR A 456 -4.17 11.36 -24.45
C TYR A 456 -4.54 12.53 -23.55
N LEU A 457 -5.07 12.25 -22.35
CA LEU A 457 -5.54 13.23 -21.38
C LEU A 457 -6.48 14.27 -21.99
N SER A 458 -7.42 13.80 -22.86
CA SER A 458 -8.40 14.65 -23.55
C SER A 458 -9.57 15.06 -22.66
N GLU A 459 -9.76 14.40 -21.53
CA GLU A 459 -10.84 14.67 -20.59
C GLU A 459 -10.72 16.09 -19.99
N ALA A 460 -11.86 16.74 -19.71
CA ALA A 460 -11.91 18.14 -19.29
C ALA A 460 -11.07 18.40 -18.04
N VAL A 461 -11.00 17.47 -17.07
CA VAL A 461 -10.23 17.61 -15.84
C VAL A 461 -8.74 17.86 -16.09
N PHE A 462 -8.14 17.27 -17.12
CA PHE A 462 -6.73 17.46 -17.48
C PHE A 462 -6.46 18.74 -18.29
N ASN A 463 -7.51 19.47 -18.63
CA ASN A 463 -7.43 20.68 -19.45
C ASN A 463 -8.02 21.94 -18.76
N THR A 464 -8.49 21.80 -17.53
CA THR A 464 -9.16 22.89 -16.79
C THR A 464 -8.27 23.54 -15.71
N TYR A 465 -7.65 22.75 -14.83
CA TYR A 465 -6.98 23.23 -13.61
C TYR A 465 -5.46 23.42 -13.84
N ARG A 466 -5.12 24.32 -14.78
CA ARG A 466 -3.75 24.49 -15.30
C ARG A 466 -2.96 25.62 -14.60
N SER A 467 -3.60 26.38 -13.73
CA SER A 467 -2.93 27.36 -12.85
C SER A 467 -2.82 26.84 -11.43
N GLU A 468 -1.82 27.29 -10.69
CA GLU A 468 -1.63 26.89 -9.29
C GLU A 468 -2.86 27.20 -8.43
N SER A 469 -3.45 28.38 -8.60
CA SER A 469 -4.64 28.79 -7.85
C SER A 469 -5.87 27.93 -8.18
N ASP A 470 -6.05 27.53 -9.44
CA ASP A 470 -7.15 26.65 -9.84
C ASP A 470 -6.95 25.24 -9.28
N LEU A 471 -5.72 24.70 -9.35
CA LEU A 471 -5.40 23.41 -8.78
C LEU A 471 -5.64 23.39 -7.26
N MET A 472 -5.15 24.40 -6.53
CA MET A 472 -5.36 24.47 -5.07
C MET A 472 -6.84 24.52 -4.69
N ARG A 473 -7.66 25.29 -5.45
CA ARG A 473 -9.11 25.33 -5.24
C ARG A 473 -9.77 24.01 -5.58
N TYR A 474 -9.31 23.32 -6.62
CA TYR A 474 -9.82 22.00 -6.98
C TYR A 474 -9.51 20.97 -5.89
N ILE A 475 -8.27 20.91 -5.42
CA ILE A 475 -7.88 20.02 -4.31
C ILE A 475 -8.74 20.30 -3.07
N LYS A 476 -8.92 21.59 -2.70
CA LYS A 476 -9.74 21.96 -1.56
C LYS A 476 -11.21 21.60 -1.73
N LYS A 477 -11.76 21.74 -2.94
CA LYS A 477 -13.13 21.32 -3.26
C LYS A 477 -13.32 19.82 -3.05
N LEU A 478 -12.32 19.00 -3.41
CA LEU A 478 -12.38 17.56 -3.16
C LEU A 478 -12.27 17.24 -1.67
N GLU A 479 -11.32 17.85 -0.97
CA GLU A 479 -11.13 17.67 0.48
C GLU A 479 -12.40 17.90 1.29
N LEU A 480 -13.17 18.94 0.95
CA LEU A 480 -14.41 19.30 1.64
C LEU A 480 -15.56 18.27 1.50
N ARG A 481 -15.39 17.25 0.64
CA ARG A 481 -16.38 16.19 0.46
C ARG A 481 -16.12 14.96 1.31
N ASP A 482 -15.00 14.98 2.06
CA ASP A 482 -14.49 13.81 2.75
C ASP A 482 -14.38 14.00 4.25
N ILE A 483 -14.52 12.92 5.00
CA ILE A 483 -14.11 12.84 6.41
C ILE A 483 -12.72 12.22 6.50
N SER A 484 -11.87 12.81 7.33
CA SER A 484 -10.54 12.33 7.69
C SER A 484 -10.32 12.40 9.20
N LEU A 485 -9.17 11.92 9.70
CA LEU A 485 -8.80 12.09 11.12
C LEU A 485 -8.65 13.55 11.56
N ALA A 486 -8.52 14.48 10.61
CA ALA A 486 -8.53 15.90 10.91
C ALA A 486 -9.93 16.46 11.29
N ASN A 487 -10.98 15.71 11.00
CA ASN A 487 -12.37 16.08 11.31
C ASN A 487 -12.90 15.39 12.58
N SER A 488 -12.62 14.09 12.71
CA SER A 488 -13.12 13.25 13.80
C SER A 488 -12.30 11.98 13.96
N MET A 489 -12.53 11.25 15.03
CA MET A 489 -12.08 9.89 15.20
C MET A 489 -12.55 9.00 14.02
N ILE A 490 -11.69 8.10 13.57
CA ILE A 490 -12.02 7.03 12.63
C ILE A 490 -11.79 5.69 13.33
N SER A 491 -12.82 5.12 13.90
CA SER A 491 -12.75 3.96 14.78
C SER A 491 -12.81 2.61 14.05
N LEU A 492 -12.08 2.47 12.94
CA LEU A 492 -12.05 1.25 12.13
C LEU A 492 -11.35 0.10 12.86
N GLY A 493 -12.11 -0.89 13.29
CA GLY A 493 -11.58 -2.10 13.95
C GLY A 493 -10.67 -2.90 13.04
N SER A 494 -9.56 -3.35 13.64
CA SER A 494 -8.36 -3.97 13.11
C SER A 494 -7.62 -3.15 12.05
N CYS A 495 -7.82 -1.84 12.02
CA CYS A 495 -7.13 -0.92 11.11
C CYS A 495 -6.26 0.13 11.80
N THR A 496 -6.38 0.31 13.10
CA THR A 496 -5.59 1.23 13.95
C THR A 496 -5.37 2.61 13.30
N MET A 497 -6.43 3.39 13.19
CA MET A 497 -6.39 4.74 12.60
C MET A 497 -5.97 5.77 13.64
N LYS A 498 -4.71 6.21 13.59
CA LYS A 498 -4.12 7.16 14.55
C LYS A 498 -3.97 8.56 13.96
N LEU A 499 -4.38 9.56 14.72
CA LEU A 499 -3.90 10.93 14.51
C LEU A 499 -2.61 11.11 15.30
N ASN A 500 -1.49 11.16 14.60
CA ASN A 500 -0.15 11.18 15.19
C ASN A 500 0.41 12.61 15.30
N ALA A 501 1.53 12.74 16.06
CA ALA A 501 2.22 14.00 16.20
C ALA A 501 2.76 14.52 14.87
N ALA A 502 2.56 15.83 14.60
CA ALA A 502 3.00 16.47 13.37
C ALA A 502 4.53 16.41 13.18
N ALA A 503 5.30 16.41 14.28
CA ALA A 503 6.76 16.27 14.25
C ALA A 503 7.24 15.01 13.52
N LEU A 504 6.44 13.94 13.52
CA LEU A 504 6.77 12.69 12.83
C LEU A 504 6.72 12.82 11.30
N MET A 505 5.99 13.80 10.77
CA MET A 505 5.88 14.05 9.34
C MET A 505 6.98 14.98 8.80
N GLN A 506 7.60 15.79 9.65
CA GLN A 506 8.64 16.75 9.24
C GLN A 506 9.84 16.13 8.50
N PRO A 507 10.35 14.94 8.86
CA PRO A 507 11.46 14.33 8.13
C PRO A 507 11.21 14.12 6.64
N LEU A 508 9.94 13.96 6.23
CA LEU A 508 9.56 13.74 4.84
C LEU A 508 9.88 14.94 3.92
N SER A 509 10.07 16.13 4.48
CA SER A 509 10.45 17.34 3.73
C SER A 509 11.97 17.56 3.63
N LEU A 510 12.79 16.71 4.27
CA LEU A 510 14.25 16.81 4.23
C LEU A 510 14.80 16.26 2.92
N ALA A 511 15.55 17.07 2.19
CA ALA A 511 16.13 16.70 0.88
C ALA A 511 16.96 15.39 0.95
N GLY A 512 17.70 15.18 2.05
CA GLY A 512 18.50 13.98 2.28
C GLY A 512 17.69 12.68 2.29
N PHE A 513 16.39 12.75 2.58
CA PHE A 513 15.49 11.59 2.50
C PHE A 513 14.68 11.55 1.19
N GLN A 514 14.30 12.69 0.65
CA GLN A 514 13.48 12.74 -0.57
C GLN A 514 14.23 12.42 -1.86
N MET A 515 15.47 12.94 -1.98
CA MET A 515 16.18 12.98 -3.26
C MET A 515 17.10 11.78 -3.49
N MET A 516 17.27 10.91 -2.49
CA MET A 516 18.17 9.77 -2.61
C MET A 516 17.61 8.72 -3.56
N HIS A 517 18.45 8.27 -4.51
CA HIS A 517 18.11 7.16 -5.40
C HIS A 517 18.28 5.81 -4.68
N PRO A 518 17.36 4.82 -4.85
CA PRO A 518 17.44 3.52 -4.13
C PRO A 518 18.69 2.70 -4.43
N PHE A 519 19.30 2.92 -5.60
CA PHE A 519 20.51 2.23 -6.02
C PHE A 519 21.76 3.12 -5.97
N ALA A 520 21.70 4.22 -5.23
CA ALA A 520 22.90 5.01 -4.94
C ALA A 520 23.90 4.17 -4.12
N PRO A 521 25.22 4.36 -4.31
CA PRO A 521 26.22 3.68 -3.49
C PRO A 521 26.01 3.88 -1.99
N ALA A 522 26.23 2.83 -1.19
CA ALA A 522 25.92 2.81 0.24
C ALA A 522 26.69 3.90 1.02
N ASP A 523 27.91 4.26 0.60
CA ASP A 523 28.71 5.34 1.18
C ASP A 523 28.13 6.74 0.96
N GLN A 524 27.19 6.87 0.05
CA GLN A 524 26.42 8.11 -0.15
C GLN A 524 25.15 8.16 0.71
N ALA A 525 24.68 7.03 1.22
CA ALA A 525 23.42 6.88 1.97
C ALA A 525 23.64 6.57 3.47
N GLU A 526 24.73 7.07 4.06
CA GLU A 526 25.11 6.73 5.45
C GLU A 526 24.00 7.02 6.47
N GLY A 527 23.28 8.13 6.30
CA GLY A 527 22.18 8.48 7.20
C GLY A 527 21.01 7.50 7.08
N TYR A 528 20.65 7.10 5.87
CA TYR A 528 19.63 6.06 5.64
C TYR A 528 20.08 4.70 6.19
N MET A 529 21.32 4.29 5.91
CA MET A 529 21.83 3.00 6.35
C MET A 529 21.86 2.88 7.88
N GLN A 530 22.20 3.97 8.59
CA GLN A 530 22.11 3.99 10.06
C GLN A 530 20.66 3.91 10.54
N LEU A 531 19.75 4.73 9.98
CA LEU A 531 18.33 4.74 10.34
C LEU A 531 17.71 3.36 10.13
N ILE A 532 17.94 2.74 8.97
CA ILE A 532 17.43 1.40 8.62
C ILE A 532 17.92 0.38 9.63
N LYS A 533 19.24 0.32 9.88
CA LYS A 533 19.82 -0.64 10.83
C LYS A 533 19.27 -0.47 12.24
N GLU A 534 19.15 0.76 12.72
CA GLU A 534 18.58 1.02 14.03
C GLU A 534 17.10 0.64 14.10
N LEU A 535 16.33 0.96 13.06
CA LEU A 535 14.90 0.62 13.01
C LEU A 535 14.67 -0.89 12.95
N GLU A 536 15.45 -1.62 12.15
CA GLU A 536 15.40 -3.10 12.11
C GLU A 536 15.68 -3.70 13.49
N ASN A 537 16.68 -3.19 14.21
CA ASN A 537 17.00 -3.62 15.57
C ASN A 537 15.90 -3.28 16.58
N ASP A 538 15.33 -2.06 16.49
CA ASP A 538 14.24 -1.63 17.37
C ASP A 538 12.99 -2.52 17.15
N LEU A 539 12.63 -2.79 15.90
CA LEU A 539 11.47 -3.64 15.58
C LEU A 539 11.71 -5.11 15.98
N ALA A 540 12.91 -5.64 15.79
CA ALA A 540 13.28 -6.97 16.28
C ALA A 540 13.19 -7.05 17.81
N THR A 541 13.65 -6.02 18.52
CA THR A 541 13.54 -5.92 19.99
C THR A 541 12.08 -5.88 20.45
N ILE A 542 11.25 -5.04 19.80
CA ILE A 542 9.82 -4.90 20.13
C ILE A 542 9.08 -6.22 19.92
N THR A 543 9.36 -6.93 18.85
CA THR A 543 8.71 -8.19 18.50
C THR A 543 9.31 -9.42 19.20
N GLY A 544 10.48 -9.28 19.82
CA GLY A 544 11.20 -10.38 20.50
C GLY A 544 11.90 -11.32 19.52
N PHE A 545 12.21 -10.87 18.32
CA PHE A 545 12.85 -11.66 17.26
C PHE A 545 14.35 -11.31 17.09
N ALA A 546 15.02 -12.09 16.23
CA ALA A 546 16.47 -11.97 16.00
C ALA A 546 16.82 -11.01 14.86
N ALA A 547 15.95 -10.87 13.87
CA ALA A 547 16.19 -10.04 12.70
C ALA A 547 14.88 -9.49 12.10
N CYS A 548 15.02 -8.41 11.33
CA CYS A 548 13.91 -7.75 10.63
C CYS A 548 14.33 -7.44 9.19
N SER A 549 13.39 -7.46 8.25
CA SER A 549 13.54 -6.95 6.89
C SER A 549 12.49 -5.88 6.61
N LEU A 550 12.93 -4.71 6.16
CA LEU A 550 12.07 -3.57 5.81
C LEU A 550 11.66 -3.58 4.31
N GLN A 551 12.02 -4.62 3.56
CA GLN A 551 11.75 -4.68 2.11
C GLN A 551 10.26 -4.74 1.78
N PRO A 552 9.38 -5.50 2.48
CA PRO A 552 7.97 -5.56 2.13
C PRO A 552 7.28 -4.19 2.25
N ASN A 553 6.67 -3.73 1.16
CA ASN A 553 6.08 -2.39 1.03
C ASN A 553 4.57 -2.31 1.33
N SER A 554 4.01 -3.36 1.93
CA SER A 554 2.64 -3.39 2.46
C SER A 554 2.48 -4.52 3.47
N GLY A 555 1.39 -4.51 4.27
CA GLY A 555 1.07 -5.63 5.15
C GLY A 555 0.92 -6.94 4.39
N ALA A 556 0.18 -6.93 3.29
CA ALA A 556 0.01 -8.11 2.43
C ALA A 556 1.34 -8.62 1.83
N ALA A 557 2.26 -7.71 1.46
CA ALA A 557 3.61 -8.08 1.02
C ALA A 557 4.42 -8.71 2.16
N GLY A 558 4.25 -8.21 3.40
CA GLY A 558 4.86 -8.80 4.60
C GLY A 558 4.32 -10.19 4.91
N GLU A 559 3.00 -10.40 4.80
CA GLU A 559 2.41 -11.73 4.94
C GLU A 559 3.01 -12.72 3.93
N TYR A 560 3.03 -12.34 2.67
CA TYR A 560 3.59 -13.15 1.60
C TYR A 560 5.08 -13.45 1.82
N ALA A 561 5.88 -12.44 2.15
CA ALA A 561 7.31 -12.58 2.44
C ALA A 561 7.56 -13.54 3.61
N GLY A 562 6.79 -13.41 4.70
CA GLY A 562 6.89 -14.30 5.86
C GLY A 562 6.60 -15.77 5.52
N LEU A 563 5.58 -16.01 4.71
CA LEU A 563 5.26 -17.37 4.23
C LEU A 563 6.34 -17.92 3.29
N MET A 564 6.90 -17.09 2.42
CA MET A 564 7.99 -17.51 1.53
C MET A 564 9.28 -17.82 2.30
N VAL A 565 9.57 -17.09 3.38
CA VAL A 565 10.68 -17.41 4.30
C VAL A 565 10.48 -18.77 4.97
N ILE A 566 9.27 -19.05 5.47
CA ILE A 566 8.93 -20.37 6.05
C ILE A 566 9.10 -21.47 5.00
N ARG A 567 8.62 -21.24 3.77
CA ARG A 567 8.74 -22.17 2.66
C ARG A 567 10.21 -22.46 2.31
N ALA A 568 11.04 -21.42 2.18
CA ALA A 568 12.47 -21.55 1.93
C ALA A 568 13.18 -22.35 3.05
N TYR A 569 12.85 -22.11 4.31
CA TYR A 569 13.34 -22.88 5.45
C TYR A 569 13.02 -24.38 5.32
N HIS A 570 11.79 -24.74 4.99
CA HIS A 570 11.44 -26.16 4.78
C HIS A 570 12.16 -26.76 3.55
N GLN A 571 12.27 -25.99 2.47
CA GLN A 571 13.00 -26.45 1.26
C GLN A 571 14.47 -26.71 1.53
N SER A 572 15.16 -25.84 2.28
CA SER A 572 16.58 -25.99 2.64
C SER A 572 16.86 -27.27 3.44
N ARG A 573 15.84 -27.80 4.11
CA ARG A 573 15.88 -29.04 4.88
C ARG A 573 15.41 -30.27 4.09
N GLY A 574 15.19 -30.12 2.77
CA GLY A 574 14.65 -31.20 1.93
C GLY A 574 13.18 -31.51 2.18
N GLN A 575 12.45 -30.61 2.81
CA GLN A 575 11.05 -30.75 3.22
C GLN A 575 10.11 -29.87 2.37
N GLY A 576 10.45 -29.61 1.10
CA GLY A 576 9.61 -28.79 0.19
C GLY A 576 8.18 -29.34 -0.04
N TYR A 577 7.91 -30.55 0.38
CA TYR A 577 6.58 -31.16 0.38
C TYR A 577 5.67 -30.64 1.51
N ARG A 578 6.20 -29.94 2.54
CA ARG A 578 5.41 -29.29 3.57
C ARG A 578 4.77 -28.04 3.01
N ASN A 579 3.52 -28.12 2.64
CA ASN A 579 2.75 -27.04 2.00
C ASN A 579 1.36 -26.82 2.60
N VAL A 580 1.01 -27.51 3.68
CA VAL A 580 -0.26 -27.30 4.40
C VAL A 580 -0.11 -26.18 5.41
N VAL A 581 -1.02 -25.21 5.42
CA VAL A 581 -1.10 -24.14 6.41
C VAL A 581 -2.46 -24.16 7.12
N LEU A 582 -2.43 -24.11 8.45
CA LEU A 582 -3.64 -23.97 9.27
C LEU A 582 -4.00 -22.50 9.37
N ILE A 583 -5.28 -22.15 9.19
CA ILE A 583 -5.77 -20.76 9.29
C ILE A 583 -7.09 -20.77 10.07
N PRO A 584 -7.21 -20.03 11.20
CA PRO A 584 -8.47 -19.92 11.91
C PRO A 584 -9.58 -19.29 11.05
N ALA A 585 -10.81 -19.73 11.24
CA ALA A 585 -11.98 -19.20 10.52
C ALA A 585 -12.16 -17.69 10.70
N SER A 586 -11.75 -17.16 11.86
CA SER A 586 -11.76 -15.73 12.20
C SER A 586 -10.71 -14.90 11.46
N ALA A 587 -9.71 -15.51 10.80
CA ALA A 587 -8.62 -14.78 10.17
C ALA A 587 -9.11 -13.81 9.10
N HIS A 588 -8.42 -12.65 9.00
CA HIS A 588 -8.64 -11.69 7.93
C HIS A 588 -8.50 -12.34 6.55
N GLY A 589 -9.27 -11.88 5.57
CA GLY A 589 -9.26 -12.45 4.21
C GLY A 589 -7.91 -12.41 3.51
N THR A 590 -7.01 -11.51 3.92
CA THR A 590 -5.64 -11.41 3.39
C THR A 590 -4.79 -12.65 3.73
N ASN A 591 -4.97 -13.26 4.90
CA ASN A 591 -4.18 -14.43 5.31
C ASN A 591 -4.39 -15.63 4.35
N PRO A 592 -5.62 -16.11 4.08
CA PRO A 592 -5.81 -17.19 3.11
C PRO A 592 -5.42 -16.77 1.68
N ALA A 593 -5.58 -15.50 1.30
CA ALA A 593 -5.13 -15.02 -0.01
C ALA A 593 -3.61 -15.07 -0.14
N SER A 594 -2.86 -14.65 0.88
CA SER A 594 -1.38 -14.73 0.91
C SER A 594 -0.88 -16.16 0.90
N ALA A 595 -1.55 -17.05 1.64
CA ALA A 595 -1.22 -18.48 1.66
C ALA A 595 -1.44 -19.14 0.28
N ALA A 596 -2.54 -18.82 -0.40
CA ALA A 596 -2.80 -19.29 -1.76
C ALA A 596 -1.74 -18.80 -2.75
N MET A 597 -1.29 -17.54 -2.63
CA MET A 597 -0.22 -16.98 -3.46
C MET A 597 1.16 -17.59 -3.17
N ALA A 598 1.38 -18.09 -1.94
CA ALA A 598 2.58 -18.85 -1.58
C ALA A 598 2.48 -20.34 -1.97
N GLY A 599 1.44 -20.73 -2.73
CA GLY A 599 1.24 -22.10 -3.19
C GLY A 599 0.86 -23.10 -2.09
N MET A 600 0.31 -22.63 -0.98
CA MET A 600 -0.01 -23.45 0.18
C MET A 600 -1.44 -23.98 0.13
N LYS A 601 -1.63 -25.19 0.65
CA LYS A 601 -2.95 -25.81 0.88
C LYS A 601 -3.49 -25.32 2.21
N ILE A 602 -4.64 -24.64 2.17
CA ILE A 602 -5.26 -24.05 3.35
C ILE A 602 -6.17 -25.07 4.03
N VAL A 603 -6.00 -25.24 5.34
CA VAL A 603 -6.87 -26.03 6.21
C VAL A 603 -7.44 -25.09 7.28
N THR A 604 -8.74 -24.86 7.24
CA THR A 604 -9.40 -23.95 8.17
C THR A 604 -9.59 -24.62 9.53
N VAL A 605 -9.21 -23.90 10.61
CA VAL A 605 -9.44 -24.30 11.99
C VAL A 605 -10.69 -23.60 12.52
N ALA A 606 -11.56 -24.34 13.20
CA ALA A 606 -12.79 -23.81 13.79
C ALA A 606 -12.50 -22.81 14.92
N CYS A 607 -13.49 -21.96 15.22
CA CYS A 607 -13.54 -21.14 16.43
C CYS A 607 -14.69 -21.62 17.32
N ASP A 608 -14.52 -21.46 18.64
CA ASP A 608 -15.55 -21.77 19.62
C ASP A 608 -16.63 -20.66 19.70
N ASP A 609 -17.68 -20.88 20.48
CA ASP A 609 -18.79 -19.94 20.65
C ASP A 609 -18.37 -18.63 21.34
N LYS A 610 -17.17 -18.56 21.92
CA LYS A 610 -16.59 -17.36 22.54
C LYS A 610 -15.64 -16.61 21.62
N GLY A 611 -15.47 -17.09 20.39
CA GLY A 611 -14.59 -16.50 19.39
C GLY A 611 -13.12 -16.86 19.52
N ASN A 612 -12.75 -17.84 20.36
CA ASN A 612 -11.40 -18.37 20.45
C ASN A 612 -11.18 -19.48 19.42
N ILE A 613 -9.92 -19.76 19.11
CA ILE A 613 -9.55 -20.92 18.29
C ILE A 613 -9.95 -22.19 19.04
N ASP A 614 -10.65 -23.10 18.36
CA ASP A 614 -10.90 -24.44 18.88
C ASP A 614 -9.58 -25.24 18.91
N VAL A 615 -8.98 -25.32 20.09
CA VAL A 615 -7.66 -25.92 20.28
C VAL A 615 -7.66 -27.41 20.01
N GLU A 616 -8.79 -28.09 20.27
CA GLU A 616 -8.88 -29.52 20.00
C GLU A 616 -9.01 -29.81 18.51
N ASP A 617 -9.75 -28.97 17.76
CA ASP A 617 -9.81 -29.05 16.29
C ASP A 617 -8.44 -28.73 15.69
N LEU A 618 -7.73 -27.72 16.24
CA LEU A 618 -6.37 -27.37 15.80
C LEU A 618 -5.40 -28.56 15.99
N LYS A 619 -5.39 -29.17 17.18
CA LYS A 619 -4.52 -30.33 17.47
C LYS A 619 -4.85 -31.53 16.58
N ALA A 620 -6.12 -31.82 16.36
CA ALA A 620 -6.55 -32.88 15.47
C ALA A 620 -6.01 -32.65 14.04
N LYS A 621 -6.15 -31.45 13.51
CA LYS A 621 -5.66 -31.09 12.18
C LYS A 621 -4.13 -31.05 12.09
N ALA A 622 -3.45 -30.49 13.11
CA ALA A 622 -1.99 -30.53 13.18
C ALA A 622 -1.44 -31.95 13.17
N GLY A 623 -2.10 -32.87 13.89
CA GLY A 623 -1.78 -34.29 13.89
C GLY A 623 -2.06 -34.97 12.55
N GLU A 624 -3.23 -34.71 11.93
CA GLU A 624 -3.63 -35.25 10.62
C GLU A 624 -2.64 -34.88 9.52
N TYR A 625 -2.21 -33.61 9.50
CA TYR A 625 -1.31 -33.06 8.48
C TYR A 625 0.17 -33.00 8.92
N SER A 626 0.56 -33.65 10.01
CA SER A 626 1.91 -33.50 10.59
C SER A 626 3.06 -33.79 9.62
N SER A 627 2.85 -34.68 8.63
CA SER A 627 3.86 -34.94 7.59
C SER A 627 3.99 -33.80 6.55
N GLU A 628 2.93 -33.00 6.33
CA GLU A 628 2.83 -31.98 5.29
C GLU A 628 2.68 -30.57 5.87
N LEU A 629 2.59 -30.43 7.19
CA LEU A 629 2.32 -29.15 7.85
C LEU A 629 3.50 -28.19 7.66
N CYS A 630 3.27 -27.13 6.93
CA CYS A 630 4.18 -26.00 6.75
C CYS A 630 4.11 -25.06 7.98
N GLY A 631 2.91 -24.72 8.42
CA GLY A 631 2.72 -23.83 9.55
C GLY A 631 1.29 -23.46 9.88
N LEU A 632 1.17 -22.50 10.78
CA LEU A 632 -0.07 -21.84 11.20
C LEU A 632 0.04 -20.35 10.90
N MET A 633 -1.03 -19.73 10.36
CA MET A 633 -1.19 -18.27 10.36
C MET A 633 -2.20 -17.89 11.44
N VAL A 634 -1.81 -17.07 12.40
CA VAL A 634 -2.66 -16.62 13.50
C VAL A 634 -2.58 -15.11 13.69
N THR A 635 -3.73 -14.43 13.82
CA THR A 635 -3.81 -13.02 14.22
C THR A 635 -3.88 -12.95 15.75
N TYR A 636 -3.05 -12.13 16.39
CA TYR A 636 -3.04 -12.05 17.86
C TYR A 636 -2.82 -10.62 18.37
N PRO A 637 -3.64 -10.13 19.35
CA PRO A 637 -4.91 -10.73 19.76
C PRO A 637 -5.82 -10.96 18.55
N SER A 638 -6.83 -11.80 18.71
CA SER A 638 -7.66 -12.23 17.57
C SER A 638 -8.47 -11.06 17.01
N THR A 639 -8.95 -11.22 15.75
CA THR A 639 -9.88 -10.28 15.12
C THR A 639 -11.24 -10.16 15.84
N HIS A 640 -11.47 -10.99 16.87
CA HIS A 640 -12.60 -10.87 17.78
C HIS A 640 -12.35 -9.86 18.93
N GLY A 641 -11.19 -9.21 18.97
CA GLY A 641 -10.79 -8.29 20.02
C GLY A 641 -10.42 -8.97 21.34
N VAL A 642 -10.00 -10.23 21.31
CA VAL A 642 -9.77 -11.08 22.49
C VAL A 642 -8.36 -11.66 22.48
N PHE A 643 -7.70 -11.65 23.65
CA PHE A 643 -6.47 -12.40 23.91
C PHE A 643 -6.79 -13.84 24.24
N GLU A 644 -6.39 -14.78 23.42
CA GLU A 644 -6.56 -16.19 23.65
C GLU A 644 -5.63 -16.69 24.78
N SER A 645 -6.21 -17.23 25.85
CA SER A 645 -5.44 -17.72 27.01
C SER A 645 -4.56 -18.92 26.68
N ARG A 646 -4.99 -19.78 25.73
CA ARG A 646 -4.31 -21.02 25.31
C ARG A 646 -3.32 -20.81 24.14
N ILE A 647 -2.92 -19.59 23.81
CA ILE A 647 -2.08 -19.32 22.62
C ILE A 647 -0.75 -20.11 22.63
N ARG A 648 -0.11 -20.32 23.77
CA ARG A 648 1.12 -21.13 23.86
C ARG A 648 0.88 -22.59 23.51
N GLU A 649 -0.22 -23.15 23.98
CA GLU A 649 -0.61 -24.54 23.67
C GLU A 649 -0.88 -24.71 22.16
N ILE A 650 -1.45 -23.69 21.53
CA ILE A 650 -1.65 -23.64 20.07
C ILE A 650 -0.29 -23.66 19.35
N VAL A 651 0.63 -22.81 19.77
CA VAL A 651 1.99 -22.71 19.21
C VAL A 651 2.73 -24.05 19.37
N ASP A 652 2.73 -24.60 20.57
CA ASP A 652 3.41 -25.87 20.86
C ASP A 652 2.88 -27.02 19.99
N ALA A 653 1.56 -27.10 19.80
CA ALA A 653 0.95 -28.14 18.95
C ALA A 653 1.37 -28.05 17.50
N VAL A 654 1.61 -26.86 16.97
CA VAL A 654 2.10 -26.67 15.59
C VAL A 654 3.58 -27.03 15.47
N HIS A 655 4.40 -26.63 16.44
CA HIS A 655 5.82 -26.98 16.47
C HIS A 655 6.04 -28.49 16.65
N ASP A 656 5.28 -29.15 17.52
CA ASP A 656 5.33 -30.61 17.71
C ASP A 656 4.99 -31.38 16.41
N ALA A 657 4.14 -30.79 15.56
CA ALA A 657 3.82 -31.32 14.23
C ALA A 657 4.85 -30.91 13.13
N GLY A 658 5.91 -30.19 13.49
CA GLY A 658 6.99 -29.76 12.59
C GLY A 658 6.68 -28.54 11.74
N GLY A 659 5.57 -27.82 12.00
CA GLY A 659 5.21 -26.57 11.35
C GLY A 659 5.86 -25.35 12.02
N GLN A 660 5.81 -24.20 11.32
CA GLN A 660 6.23 -22.90 11.84
C GLN A 660 5.02 -22.03 12.17
N VAL A 661 5.16 -21.08 13.09
CA VAL A 661 4.08 -20.18 13.48
C VAL A 661 4.31 -18.79 12.92
N TYR A 662 3.46 -18.40 11.97
CA TYR A 662 3.36 -17.04 11.48
C TYR A 662 2.30 -16.28 12.27
N MET A 663 2.70 -15.19 12.92
CA MET A 663 1.78 -14.30 13.66
C MET A 663 1.52 -13.03 12.86
N ASP A 664 0.26 -12.77 12.55
CA ASP A 664 -0.18 -11.53 11.93
C ASP A 664 -0.06 -10.38 12.95
N GLY A 665 0.81 -9.41 12.66
CA GLY A 665 1.11 -8.26 13.51
C GLY A 665 0.19 -7.05 13.29
N ALA A 666 -0.93 -7.21 12.59
CA ALA A 666 -1.90 -6.13 12.42
C ALA A 666 -2.39 -5.55 13.76
N ASN A 667 -2.49 -6.39 14.80
CA ASN A 667 -2.97 -6.04 16.13
C ASN A 667 -1.85 -5.77 17.16
N MET A 668 -0.64 -5.43 16.70
CA MET A 668 0.49 -5.08 17.60
C MET A 668 0.18 -3.91 18.54
N ASN A 669 -0.81 -3.08 18.24
CA ASN A 669 -1.25 -1.97 19.08
C ASN A 669 -1.72 -2.42 20.49
N ALA A 670 -2.07 -3.70 20.65
CA ALA A 670 -2.40 -4.31 21.94
C ALA A 670 -1.23 -5.04 22.60
N GLN A 671 -0.05 -5.10 21.99
CA GLN A 671 1.05 -5.95 22.46
C GLN A 671 2.30 -5.19 22.91
N VAL A 672 2.68 -4.10 22.24
CA VAL A 672 3.97 -3.43 22.43
C VAL A 672 4.24 -3.10 23.90
N GLY A 673 5.36 -3.58 24.42
CA GLY A 673 5.80 -3.36 25.82
C GLY A 673 5.08 -4.23 26.86
N LEU A 674 4.00 -4.93 26.50
CA LEU A 674 3.23 -5.79 27.42
C LEU A 674 3.40 -7.30 27.13
N THR A 675 3.48 -7.65 25.86
CA THR A 675 3.79 -8.98 25.32
C THR A 675 4.46 -8.79 23.95
N ASN A 676 4.92 -9.90 23.32
CA ASN A 676 5.35 -9.85 21.93
C ASN A 676 5.32 -11.24 21.25
N PRO A 677 5.31 -11.28 19.91
CA PRO A 677 5.24 -12.52 19.14
C PRO A 677 6.32 -13.55 19.45
N GLY A 678 7.59 -13.11 19.56
CA GLY A 678 8.71 -14.02 19.88
C GLY A 678 8.60 -14.62 21.28
N TYR A 679 8.17 -13.84 22.29
CA TYR A 679 7.94 -14.33 23.64
C TYR A 679 6.75 -15.32 23.72
N ILE A 680 5.74 -15.12 22.87
CA ILE A 680 4.60 -16.05 22.75
C ILE A 680 5.05 -17.37 22.12
N GLY A 681 6.04 -17.35 21.24
CA GLY A 681 6.60 -18.50 20.55
C GLY A 681 6.39 -18.54 19.04
N ALA A 682 5.97 -17.43 18.44
CA ALA A 682 5.91 -17.32 16.98
C ALA A 682 7.32 -17.33 16.34
N ASP A 683 7.41 -17.75 15.08
CA ASP A 683 8.65 -17.83 14.32
C ASP A 683 8.82 -16.67 13.35
N VAL A 684 7.70 -16.13 12.82
CA VAL A 684 7.64 -14.97 11.93
C VAL A 684 6.49 -14.07 12.35
N CYS A 685 6.70 -12.77 12.27
CA CYS A 685 5.62 -11.78 12.37
C CYS A 685 5.81 -10.70 11.31
N HIS A 686 4.77 -10.38 10.53
CA HIS A 686 4.77 -9.13 9.80
C HIS A 686 4.23 -8.01 10.68
N LEU A 687 4.67 -6.79 10.43
CA LEU A 687 4.17 -5.59 11.08
C LEU A 687 3.47 -4.69 10.06
N ASN A 688 2.49 -3.93 10.51
CA ASN A 688 1.91 -2.83 9.75
C ASN A 688 2.38 -1.51 10.37
N LEU A 689 3.45 -0.90 9.82
CA LEU A 689 3.97 0.36 10.37
C LEU A 689 2.96 1.50 10.23
N HIS A 690 2.04 1.38 9.28
CA HIS A 690 0.91 2.29 9.07
C HIS A 690 -0.29 2.06 10.01
N LYS A 691 -0.17 1.17 10.98
CA LYS A 691 -1.12 0.93 12.07
C LYS A 691 -0.50 1.32 13.41
N THR A 692 0.19 0.41 14.07
CA THR A 692 0.75 0.59 15.42
C THR A 692 1.84 1.66 15.48
N PHE A 693 2.67 1.80 14.44
CA PHE A 693 3.89 2.60 14.47
C PHE A 693 3.77 3.95 13.75
N ALA A 694 2.59 4.55 13.81
CA ALA A 694 2.31 5.95 13.48
C ALA A 694 2.41 6.36 12.01
N MET A 695 2.83 5.50 11.11
CA MET A 695 2.84 5.85 9.69
C MET A 695 1.38 6.07 9.23
N PRO A 696 1.07 7.14 8.50
CA PRO A 696 -0.30 7.42 8.08
C PRO A 696 -0.79 6.43 7.00
N HIS A 697 -2.10 6.22 6.94
CA HIS A 697 -2.72 5.33 5.96
C HIS A 697 -2.80 5.90 4.54
N GLY A 698 -2.68 7.21 4.36
CA GLY A 698 -2.60 7.86 3.06
C GLY A 698 -3.75 7.56 2.09
N GLY A 699 -4.98 7.56 2.58
CA GLY A 699 -6.17 7.24 1.77
C GLY A 699 -6.34 5.76 1.45
N GLY A 700 -5.61 4.88 2.12
CA GLY A 700 -5.56 3.44 1.92
C GLY A 700 -4.14 2.88 1.84
N GLY A 701 -3.18 3.68 1.58
CA GLY A 701 -1.72 3.51 1.45
C GLY A 701 -1.08 4.86 1.18
N PRO A 702 0.23 5.00 1.23
CA PRO A 702 1.28 3.97 1.26
C PRO A 702 1.45 3.34 2.64
N GLY A 703 1.91 2.09 2.65
CA GLY A 703 2.22 1.35 3.84
C GLY A 703 3.62 0.73 3.80
N VAL A 704 4.07 0.24 4.96
CA VAL A 704 5.27 -0.60 5.08
C VAL A 704 4.91 -1.77 5.96
N GLY A 705 5.27 -2.98 5.52
CA GLY A 705 4.94 -4.23 6.20
C GLY A 705 6.16 -5.09 6.45
N PRO A 706 7.11 -4.67 7.30
CA PRO A 706 8.31 -5.44 7.56
C PRO A 706 8.00 -6.79 8.18
N ILE A 707 8.90 -7.75 7.96
CA ILE A 707 8.86 -9.04 8.65
C ILE A 707 9.99 -9.11 9.67
N CYS A 708 9.64 -9.61 10.87
CA CYS A 708 10.60 -9.95 11.90
C CYS A 708 10.58 -11.47 12.10
N VAL A 709 11.76 -12.08 12.28
CA VAL A 709 11.92 -13.54 12.26
C VAL A 709 12.80 -14.05 13.40
N ALA A 710 12.52 -15.28 13.83
CA ALA A 710 13.37 -16.03 14.75
C ALA A 710 14.73 -16.35 14.12
N GLU A 711 15.75 -16.64 14.96
CA GLU A 711 17.14 -16.82 14.52
C GLU A 711 17.28 -17.88 13.39
N HIS A 712 16.58 -18.99 13.47
CA HIS A 712 16.66 -20.06 12.47
C HIS A 712 16.09 -19.70 11.08
N LEU A 713 15.34 -18.61 10.98
CA LEU A 713 14.77 -18.10 9.75
C LEU A 713 15.53 -16.89 9.17
N ARG A 714 16.48 -16.33 9.91
CA ARG A 714 17.24 -15.14 9.56
C ARG A 714 17.94 -15.26 8.20
N ALA A 715 18.52 -16.42 7.90
CA ALA A 715 19.25 -16.68 6.66
C ALA A 715 18.37 -16.55 5.40
N PHE A 716 17.06 -16.67 5.53
CA PHE A 716 16.08 -16.67 4.42
C PHE A 716 15.42 -15.32 4.16
N LEU A 717 15.77 -14.26 4.90
CA LEU A 717 15.20 -12.92 4.68
C LEU A 717 15.44 -12.43 3.24
N PRO A 718 14.48 -11.67 2.65
CA PRO A 718 14.51 -11.27 1.24
C PRO A 718 15.81 -10.57 0.84
N SER A 719 16.44 -11.05 -0.22
CA SER A 719 17.60 -10.43 -0.88
C SER A 719 17.16 -9.39 -1.92
N HIS A 720 18.13 -8.71 -2.56
CA HIS A 720 17.84 -7.79 -3.66
C HIS A 720 18.98 -7.85 -4.71
N PRO A 721 18.67 -7.88 -6.02
CA PRO A 721 19.65 -8.14 -7.08
C PRO A 721 20.63 -6.97 -7.32
N VAL A 722 20.29 -5.74 -6.87
CA VAL A 722 21.10 -4.54 -7.11
C VAL A 722 21.81 -4.06 -5.85
N MET A 723 21.18 -4.20 -4.69
CA MET A 723 21.73 -3.73 -3.41
C MET A 723 21.85 -4.90 -2.42
N PRO A 724 22.94 -5.02 -1.68
CA PRO A 724 23.13 -6.13 -0.74
C PRO A 724 22.17 -5.97 0.46
N THR A 725 21.13 -6.80 0.50
CA THR A 725 20.17 -6.91 1.61
C THR A 725 19.87 -8.38 1.87
N GLY A 726 19.20 -8.67 2.98
CA GLY A 726 18.67 -9.99 3.31
C GLY A 726 19.65 -10.93 3.98
N GLY A 727 19.30 -12.22 3.99
CA GLY A 727 20.10 -13.30 4.57
C GLY A 727 20.98 -14.01 3.53
N ASP A 728 21.92 -14.83 4.01
CA ASP A 728 22.89 -15.55 3.16
C ASP A 728 22.25 -16.59 2.22
N GLU A 729 21.05 -17.10 2.57
CA GLU A 729 20.20 -18.00 1.78
C GLU A 729 18.86 -17.32 1.45
N GLY A 730 18.88 -15.98 1.32
CA GLY A 730 17.69 -15.16 1.18
C GLY A 730 16.83 -15.55 -0.02
N ILE A 731 15.50 -15.51 0.17
CA ILE A 731 14.58 -15.55 -0.98
C ILE A 731 14.84 -14.34 -1.89
N THR A 732 14.50 -14.46 -3.16
CA THR A 732 14.58 -13.35 -4.10
C THR A 732 13.66 -12.20 -3.69
N ALA A 733 13.81 -11.03 -4.33
CA ALA A 733 13.13 -9.81 -3.93
C ALA A 733 11.58 -9.94 -3.90
N VAL A 734 10.96 -9.27 -2.94
CA VAL A 734 9.50 -9.19 -2.78
C VAL A 734 8.94 -7.82 -3.16
N ALA A 735 9.81 -6.84 -3.39
CA ALA A 735 9.48 -5.49 -3.85
C ALA A 735 10.60 -4.96 -4.77
N SER A 736 10.28 -3.93 -5.59
CA SER A 736 11.23 -3.32 -6.51
C SER A 736 12.39 -2.61 -5.82
N ALA A 737 12.16 -2.03 -4.64
CA ALA A 737 13.18 -1.31 -3.89
C ALA A 737 13.73 -2.15 -2.74
N PRO A 738 15.02 -1.97 -2.38
CA PRO A 738 15.70 -2.78 -1.35
C PRO A 738 15.07 -2.68 0.03
N TRP A 739 14.49 -1.53 0.38
CA TRP A 739 13.86 -1.22 1.67
C TRP A 739 12.43 -0.70 1.51
N GLY A 740 11.73 -1.15 0.47
CA GLY A 740 10.33 -0.82 0.23
C GLY A 740 10.07 0.69 0.16
N SER A 741 9.19 1.19 1.01
CA SER A 741 8.84 2.63 1.09
C SER A 741 9.79 3.39 2.04
N ALA A 742 11.08 3.44 1.73
CA ALA A 742 12.15 3.92 2.62
C ALA A 742 11.95 5.35 3.13
N MET A 743 11.39 6.26 2.32
CA MET A 743 11.14 7.65 2.73
C MET A 743 10.17 7.76 3.92
N LEU A 744 9.34 6.73 4.16
CA LEU A 744 8.39 6.72 5.28
C LEU A 744 9.00 6.19 6.58
N LEU A 745 10.14 5.50 6.52
CA LEU A 745 10.77 4.89 7.69
C LEU A 745 11.11 5.89 8.81
N PRO A 746 11.52 7.13 8.50
CA PRO A 746 11.74 8.17 9.53
C PRO A 746 10.54 8.44 10.44
N ILE A 747 9.30 8.20 9.97
CA ILE A 747 8.08 8.37 10.76
C ILE A 747 8.04 7.35 11.90
N THR A 748 8.18 6.07 11.59
CA THR A 748 8.20 4.99 12.58
C THR A 748 9.44 5.09 13.48
N TYR A 749 10.59 5.41 12.91
CA TYR A 749 11.81 5.67 13.67
C TYR A 749 11.58 6.77 14.71
N GLY A 750 11.00 7.90 14.27
CA GLY A 750 10.65 9.01 15.17
C GLY A 750 9.65 8.61 16.25
N TYR A 751 8.62 7.85 15.90
CA TYR A 751 7.64 7.34 16.88
C TYR A 751 8.31 6.55 17.99
N ILE A 752 9.20 5.62 17.65
CA ILE A 752 9.93 4.81 18.63
C ILE A 752 10.88 5.68 19.44
N LYS A 753 11.68 6.54 18.81
CA LYS A 753 12.69 7.39 19.50
C LYS A 753 12.06 8.47 20.37
N MET A 754 10.91 9.03 20.00
CA MET A 754 10.20 10.06 20.79
C MET A 754 9.39 9.48 21.95
N LEU A 755 8.94 8.23 21.85
CA LEU A 755 8.19 7.59 22.94
C LEU A 755 9.12 6.88 23.95
N GLY A 756 10.20 6.28 23.49
CA GLY A 756 10.99 5.38 24.29
C GLY A 756 10.19 4.16 24.79
N GLU A 757 10.78 3.34 25.61
CA GLU A 757 10.11 2.14 26.17
C GLU A 757 8.86 2.51 26.96
N ASN A 758 8.98 3.48 27.88
CA ASN A 758 7.88 3.93 28.72
C ASN A 758 6.69 4.45 27.92
N GLY A 759 6.95 5.25 26.88
CA GLY A 759 5.91 5.81 26.02
C GLY A 759 5.24 4.77 25.13
N LEU A 760 6.01 3.83 24.57
CA LEU A 760 5.48 2.73 23.76
C LEU A 760 4.55 1.83 24.59
N ARG A 761 4.98 1.44 25.76
CA ARG A 761 4.15 0.67 26.71
C ARG A 761 2.89 1.44 27.08
N ARG A 762 3.03 2.74 27.39
CA ARG A 762 1.89 3.60 27.75
C ARG A 762 0.87 3.70 26.61
N ALA A 763 1.32 3.79 25.36
CA ALA A 763 0.44 3.82 24.19
C ALA A 763 -0.44 2.56 24.13
N THR A 764 0.17 1.38 24.30
CA THR A 764 -0.56 0.10 24.33
C THR A 764 -1.55 0.03 25.50
N GLU A 765 -1.13 0.44 26.70
CA GLU A 765 -2.00 0.50 27.90
C GLU A 765 -3.23 1.38 27.62
N MET A 766 -3.03 2.56 27.01
CA MET A 766 -4.12 3.48 26.70
C MET A 766 -5.05 2.97 25.60
N ALA A 767 -4.53 2.26 24.58
CA ALA A 767 -5.38 1.63 23.58
C ALA A 767 -6.35 0.62 24.22
N ILE A 768 -5.87 -0.17 25.18
CA ILE A 768 -6.70 -1.13 25.94
C ILE A 768 -7.69 -0.39 26.87
N VAL A 769 -7.25 0.67 27.55
CA VAL A 769 -8.13 1.50 28.38
C VAL A 769 -9.26 2.10 27.54
N ASN A 770 -8.95 2.71 26.42
CA ASN A 770 -9.93 3.38 25.55
C ASN A 770 -11.00 2.41 25.04
N ALA A 771 -10.60 1.22 24.56
CA ALA A 771 -11.54 0.20 24.10
C ALA A 771 -12.44 -0.30 25.23
N ASN A 772 -11.89 -0.59 26.42
CA ASN A 772 -12.67 -1.04 27.56
C ASN A 772 -13.57 0.08 28.13
N TYR A 773 -13.15 1.34 28.08
CA TYR A 773 -13.98 2.49 28.44
C TYR A 773 -15.22 2.57 27.55
N MET A 774 -15.03 2.55 26.23
CA MET A 774 -16.14 2.63 25.29
C MET A 774 -17.05 1.41 25.39
N SER A 775 -16.48 0.19 25.52
CA SER A 775 -17.25 -1.04 25.73
C SER A 775 -18.12 -0.96 26.97
N SER A 776 -17.57 -0.48 28.10
CA SER A 776 -18.32 -0.35 29.36
C SER A 776 -19.38 0.76 29.32
N ALA A 777 -19.07 1.90 28.69
CA ALA A 777 -19.99 3.02 28.57
C ALA A 777 -21.18 2.70 27.63
N LEU A 778 -20.96 1.92 26.59
CA LEU A 778 -21.98 1.47 25.65
C LEU A 778 -22.78 0.26 26.12
N ALA A 779 -22.30 -0.49 27.12
CA ALA A 779 -22.92 -1.75 27.60
C ALA A 779 -24.42 -1.64 27.94
N PRO A 780 -24.96 -0.52 28.46
CA PRO A 780 -26.41 -0.39 28.70
C PRO A 780 -27.25 -0.44 27.43
N GLU A 781 -26.70 -0.03 26.28
CA GLU A 781 -27.41 0.12 25.02
C GLU A 781 -26.99 -0.90 23.95
N TYR A 782 -25.73 -1.30 23.96
CA TYR A 782 -25.13 -2.22 22.97
C TYR A 782 -24.35 -3.32 23.65
N ARG A 783 -24.66 -4.56 23.33
CA ARG A 783 -23.88 -5.71 23.82
C ARG A 783 -22.54 -5.77 23.08
N THR A 784 -21.45 -5.97 23.81
CA THR A 784 -20.18 -6.42 23.23
C THR A 784 -20.31 -7.90 22.88
N TYR A 785 -20.07 -8.25 21.58
CA TYR A 785 -20.34 -9.59 21.06
C TYR A 785 -19.40 -10.64 21.64
N TYR A 786 -18.09 -10.34 21.64
CA TYR A 786 -17.05 -11.19 22.24
C TYR A 786 -16.26 -10.43 23.33
N SER A 787 -15.89 -11.14 24.35
CA SER A 787 -15.01 -10.66 25.40
C SER A 787 -14.14 -11.80 25.93
N GLY A 788 -13.00 -11.47 26.58
CA GLY A 788 -12.16 -12.43 27.26
C GLY A 788 -12.85 -13.06 28.49
N GLU A 789 -12.19 -14.02 29.13
CA GLU A 789 -12.73 -14.76 30.30
C GLU A 789 -13.13 -13.83 31.47
N THR A 790 -12.53 -12.65 31.55
CA THR A 790 -12.82 -11.64 32.59
C THR A 790 -13.91 -10.63 32.18
N GLY A 791 -14.52 -10.80 30.98
CA GLY A 791 -15.48 -9.84 30.41
C GLY A 791 -14.86 -8.58 29.81
N ARG A 792 -13.52 -8.55 29.62
CA ARG A 792 -12.77 -7.44 29.06
C ARG A 792 -12.45 -7.68 27.59
N VAL A 793 -12.22 -6.59 26.85
CA VAL A 793 -11.75 -6.62 25.46
C VAL A 793 -10.27 -6.22 25.38
N GLY A 794 -9.62 -6.49 24.26
CA GLY A 794 -8.29 -5.99 23.94
C GLY A 794 -8.31 -4.48 23.64
N HIS A 795 -7.73 -4.11 22.49
CA HIS A 795 -7.68 -2.72 22.01
C HIS A 795 -8.87 -2.35 21.11
N GLU A 796 -9.74 -3.29 20.79
CA GLU A 796 -10.91 -3.16 19.94
C GLU A 796 -12.07 -3.98 20.49
N MET A 797 -13.30 -3.72 20.02
CA MET A 797 -14.51 -4.41 20.43
C MET A 797 -15.47 -4.60 19.27
N ILE A 798 -16.34 -5.60 19.36
CA ILE A 798 -17.41 -5.85 18.40
C ILE A 798 -18.75 -5.54 19.05
N LEU A 799 -19.49 -4.56 18.55
CA LEU A 799 -20.84 -4.20 18.97
C LEU A 799 -21.86 -5.05 18.21
N ASP A 800 -22.76 -5.68 18.93
CA ASP A 800 -23.80 -6.56 18.43
C ASP A 800 -25.02 -5.78 17.93
N LEU A 801 -25.31 -5.89 16.63
CA LEU A 801 -26.49 -5.32 15.98
C LEU A 801 -27.38 -6.42 15.34
N THR A 802 -27.15 -7.69 15.66
CA THR A 802 -27.80 -8.82 14.99
C THR A 802 -29.32 -8.81 15.14
N SER A 803 -29.88 -8.20 16.20
CA SER A 803 -31.31 -8.08 16.40
C SER A 803 -31.95 -6.85 15.75
N PHE A 804 -31.17 -5.82 15.37
CA PHE A 804 -31.70 -4.51 14.97
C PHE A 804 -32.62 -4.58 13.75
N LYS A 805 -32.29 -5.45 12.76
CA LYS A 805 -33.17 -5.64 11.60
C LYS A 805 -34.53 -6.17 11.96
N LYS A 806 -34.60 -7.10 12.90
CA LYS A 806 -35.84 -7.66 13.39
C LYS A 806 -36.60 -6.69 14.29
N ASP A 807 -35.89 -6.03 15.21
CA ASP A 807 -36.50 -5.24 16.28
C ASP A 807 -36.93 -3.84 15.78
N TYR A 808 -36.13 -3.24 14.88
CA TYR A 808 -36.31 -1.85 14.44
C TYR A 808 -36.44 -1.67 12.92
N GLY A 809 -36.18 -2.71 12.12
CA GLY A 809 -36.27 -2.63 10.66
C GLY A 809 -34.99 -2.03 10.01
N VAL A 810 -33.94 -1.73 10.78
CA VAL A 810 -32.67 -1.15 10.32
C VAL A 810 -31.51 -2.15 10.45
N ASP A 811 -30.53 -2.08 9.55
CA ASP A 811 -29.34 -2.93 9.59
C ASP A 811 -28.08 -2.14 9.97
N CYS A 812 -26.95 -2.82 10.11
CA CYS A 812 -25.69 -2.19 10.49
C CYS A 812 -25.22 -1.14 9.46
N GLY A 813 -25.59 -1.29 8.18
CA GLY A 813 -25.30 -0.32 7.13
C GLY A 813 -26.08 0.99 7.31
N ASP A 814 -27.34 0.90 7.71
CA ASP A 814 -28.17 2.08 8.00
C ASP A 814 -27.61 2.87 9.18
N ILE A 815 -27.15 2.17 10.24
CA ILE A 815 -26.50 2.80 11.41
C ILE A 815 -25.19 3.48 11.01
N ALA A 816 -24.40 2.82 10.17
CA ALA A 816 -23.16 3.40 9.63
C ALA A 816 -23.43 4.68 8.83
N HIS A 817 -24.44 4.67 7.96
CA HIS A 817 -24.85 5.86 7.21
C HIS A 817 -25.35 6.97 8.15
N ARG A 818 -26.08 6.61 9.22
CA ARG A 818 -26.54 7.60 10.18
C ARG A 818 -25.40 8.23 10.98
N LEU A 819 -24.32 7.48 11.31
CA LEU A 819 -23.12 8.04 11.93
C LEU A 819 -22.48 9.15 11.06
N MET A 820 -22.58 9.07 9.73
CA MET A 820 -22.08 10.13 8.83
C MET A 820 -22.82 11.46 9.05
N ASP A 821 -24.12 11.42 9.37
CA ASP A 821 -24.90 12.62 9.72
C ASP A 821 -24.44 13.25 11.04
N TYR A 822 -23.87 12.43 11.94
CA TYR A 822 -23.20 12.90 13.17
C TYR A 822 -21.75 13.36 12.93
N GLY A 823 -21.24 13.26 11.71
CA GLY A 823 -19.89 13.68 11.36
C GLY A 823 -18.80 12.65 11.67
N PHE A 824 -19.16 11.38 11.80
CA PHE A 824 -18.21 10.28 12.01
C PHE A 824 -18.09 9.38 10.79
N HIS A 825 -16.86 8.95 10.52
CA HIS A 825 -16.63 7.76 9.72
C HIS A 825 -17.04 6.54 10.56
N ALA A 826 -17.92 5.69 10.02
CA ALA A 826 -18.39 4.53 10.76
C ALA A 826 -17.26 3.49 10.99
N PRO A 827 -17.38 2.64 12.03
CA PRO A 827 -16.49 1.49 12.24
C PRO A 827 -16.56 0.46 11.11
N THR A 828 -15.74 -0.58 11.20
CA THR A 828 -15.77 -1.72 10.26
C THR A 828 -17.10 -2.47 10.40
N LEU A 829 -17.75 -2.73 9.25
CA LEU A 829 -19.07 -3.34 9.19
C LEU A 829 -19.00 -4.85 8.95
N SER A 830 -19.85 -5.61 9.64
CA SER A 830 -20.11 -7.05 9.38
C SER A 830 -18.83 -7.90 9.27
N PHE A 831 -17.83 -7.58 10.08
CA PHE A 831 -16.58 -8.33 10.15
C PHE A 831 -16.08 -8.43 11.61
N PRO A 832 -15.61 -9.56 12.07
CA PRO A 832 -15.70 -10.89 11.44
C PRO A 832 -17.10 -11.53 11.55
N VAL A 833 -18.02 -10.88 12.25
CA VAL A 833 -19.40 -11.31 12.48
C VAL A 833 -20.37 -10.45 11.67
N HIS A 834 -21.33 -11.09 11.02
CA HIS A 834 -22.38 -10.39 10.26
C HIS A 834 -23.26 -9.54 11.17
N GLU A 835 -23.74 -8.37 10.69
CA GLU A 835 -24.58 -7.42 11.46
C GLU A 835 -23.92 -6.97 12.77
N THR A 836 -22.67 -6.54 12.70
CA THR A 836 -21.91 -5.98 13.82
C THR A 836 -21.11 -4.75 13.40
N LEU A 837 -20.67 -3.97 14.39
CA LEU A 837 -19.68 -2.89 14.22
C LEU A 837 -18.42 -3.25 15.00
N MET A 838 -17.27 -3.27 14.33
CA MET A 838 -15.98 -3.46 14.98
C MET A 838 -15.32 -2.10 15.21
N VAL A 839 -15.13 -1.72 16.46
CA VAL A 839 -14.69 -0.41 16.92
C VAL A 839 -13.30 -0.50 17.53
N GLU A 840 -12.34 0.26 17.00
CA GLU A 840 -11.00 0.46 17.55
C GLU A 840 -10.76 1.97 17.77
N PRO A 841 -10.83 2.47 19.03
CA PRO A 841 -10.65 3.89 19.31
C PRO A 841 -9.21 4.38 19.27
N THR A 842 -8.23 3.51 19.27
CA THR A 842 -6.79 3.75 19.41
C THR A 842 -6.39 4.54 20.68
N GLU A 843 -5.11 4.65 20.97
CA GLU A 843 -4.59 5.46 22.09
C GLU A 843 -4.52 6.96 21.75
N SER A 844 -4.65 7.31 20.47
CA SER A 844 -4.49 8.71 20.04
C SER A 844 -5.71 9.58 20.34
N GLU A 845 -6.86 8.98 20.66
CA GLU A 845 -8.10 9.71 20.86
C GLU A 845 -8.26 10.25 22.29
N PRO A 846 -8.66 11.51 22.45
CA PRO A 846 -9.02 12.07 23.76
C PRO A 846 -10.38 11.56 24.23
N LYS A 847 -10.58 11.56 25.55
CA LYS A 847 -11.85 11.12 26.16
C LYS A 847 -13.06 11.86 25.56
N ALA A 848 -12.93 13.17 25.35
CA ALA A 848 -14.03 13.98 24.81
C ALA A 848 -14.53 13.54 23.43
N GLU A 849 -13.62 13.06 22.55
CA GLU A 849 -13.99 12.55 21.23
C GLU A 849 -14.66 11.17 21.33
N MET A 850 -14.17 10.31 22.24
CA MET A 850 -14.82 9.03 22.54
C MET A 850 -16.23 9.25 23.13
N ASP A 851 -16.40 10.25 24.00
CA ASP A 851 -17.70 10.60 24.58
C ASP A 851 -18.70 11.05 23.49
N ARG A 852 -18.24 11.88 22.54
CA ARG A 852 -19.06 12.29 21.36
C ARG A 852 -19.52 11.08 20.54
N PHE A 853 -18.65 10.12 20.31
CA PHE A 853 -18.98 8.91 19.56
C PHE A 853 -19.95 8.01 20.32
N ILE A 854 -19.76 7.83 21.63
CA ILE A 854 -20.67 7.11 22.51
C ILE A 854 -22.07 7.77 22.48
N GLU A 855 -22.12 9.11 22.65
CA GLU A 855 -23.39 9.86 22.64
C GLU A 855 -24.10 9.73 21.28
N ALA A 856 -23.34 9.75 20.16
CA ALA A 856 -23.90 9.53 18.82
C ALA A 856 -24.55 8.15 18.70
N LEU A 857 -23.86 7.08 19.09
CA LEU A 857 -24.42 5.72 19.04
C LEU A 857 -25.65 5.57 19.93
N VAL A 858 -25.65 6.11 21.17
CA VAL A 858 -26.79 6.07 22.08
C VAL A 858 -27.98 6.85 21.48
N SER A 859 -27.72 7.99 20.86
CA SER A 859 -28.76 8.78 20.17
C SER A 859 -29.36 8.01 18.98
N ILE A 860 -28.50 7.37 18.15
CA ILE A 860 -28.96 6.57 17.01
C ILE A 860 -29.84 5.40 17.46
N LYS A 861 -29.49 4.73 18.57
CA LYS A 861 -30.34 3.66 19.09
C LYS A 861 -31.73 4.16 19.48
N ARG A 862 -31.80 5.31 20.14
CA ARG A 862 -33.10 5.95 20.47
C ARG A 862 -33.90 6.33 19.23
N GLU A 863 -33.23 6.79 18.16
CA GLU A 863 -33.86 7.02 16.85
C GLU A 863 -34.41 5.70 16.26
N CYS A 864 -33.68 4.60 16.35
CA CYS A 864 -34.15 3.26 15.92
C CYS A 864 -35.37 2.81 16.70
N GLU A 865 -35.37 2.98 18.02
CA GLU A 865 -36.52 2.65 18.91
C GLU A 865 -37.78 3.47 18.59
N ALA A 866 -37.58 4.78 18.38
CA ALA A 866 -38.69 5.68 18.04
C ALA A 866 -39.27 5.43 16.63
N ALA A 867 -38.46 4.92 15.72
CA ALA A 867 -38.81 4.66 14.33
C ALA A 867 -39.27 3.20 14.08
N ALA A 868 -39.37 2.37 15.12
CA ALA A 868 -39.70 0.96 14.96
C ALA A 868 -41.04 0.78 14.21
N GLY A 869 -41.02 -0.03 13.14
CA GLY A 869 -42.18 -0.28 12.28
C GLY A 869 -42.45 0.79 11.21
N GLN A 870 -41.63 1.86 11.12
CA GLN A 870 -41.74 2.89 10.10
C GLN A 870 -40.67 2.66 9.02
N ALA A 871 -41.09 2.44 7.79
CA ALA A 871 -40.12 2.24 6.67
C ALA A 871 -39.43 3.55 6.27
N ASP A 872 -40.14 4.69 6.32
CA ASP A 872 -39.58 6.01 6.07
C ASP A 872 -39.18 6.64 7.42
N ASN A 873 -37.91 6.52 7.76
CA ASN A 873 -37.37 7.02 9.02
C ASN A 873 -35.99 7.62 8.86
N VAL A 874 -35.57 8.39 9.84
CA VAL A 874 -34.29 9.16 9.79
C VAL A 874 -33.05 8.29 9.70
N VAL A 875 -33.08 7.06 10.20
CA VAL A 875 -31.91 6.13 10.15
C VAL A 875 -31.83 5.44 8.79
N ALA A 876 -32.95 4.92 8.29
CA ALA A 876 -32.99 4.20 7.01
C ALA A 876 -32.69 5.11 5.80
N ASN A 877 -32.98 6.41 5.90
CA ASN A 877 -32.75 7.39 4.84
C ASN A 877 -31.38 8.07 4.91
N ALA A 878 -30.60 7.83 5.97
CA ALA A 878 -29.26 8.41 6.09
C ALA A 878 -28.30 7.90 4.98
N PRO A 879 -27.27 8.68 4.62
CA PRO A 879 -26.96 10.01 5.12
C PRO A 879 -27.74 11.10 4.37
N HIS A 880 -27.96 12.24 5.03
CA HIS A 880 -28.70 13.37 4.50
C HIS A 880 -27.77 14.44 3.94
N THR A 881 -27.94 14.80 2.67
CA THR A 881 -27.13 15.83 2.02
C THR A 881 -27.65 17.25 2.30
N ALA A 882 -26.79 18.26 2.15
CA ALA A 882 -27.21 19.66 2.26
C ALA A 882 -28.31 20.02 1.23
N ALA A 883 -28.23 19.48 0.02
CA ALA A 883 -29.21 19.71 -1.04
C ALA A 883 -30.60 19.12 -0.67
N GLU A 884 -30.61 17.95 -0.07
CA GLU A 884 -31.86 17.30 0.41
C GLU A 884 -32.49 18.10 1.56
N ILE A 885 -31.71 18.52 2.55
CA ILE A 885 -32.19 19.35 3.67
C ILE A 885 -32.73 20.70 3.19
N ALA A 886 -32.10 21.30 2.17
CA ALA A 886 -32.57 22.61 1.63
C ALA A 886 -33.70 22.47 0.60
N GLY A 887 -33.95 21.28 0.07
CA GLY A 887 -34.93 21.00 -0.99
C GLY A 887 -36.34 20.78 -0.49
N GLU A 888 -37.15 20.09 -1.29
CA GLU A 888 -38.48 19.64 -0.90
C GLU A 888 -38.37 18.55 0.16
N TRP A 889 -39.23 18.65 1.21
CA TRP A 889 -39.13 17.70 2.34
C TRP A 889 -40.45 16.94 2.48
N THR A 890 -40.44 15.68 2.23
CA THR A 890 -41.63 14.81 2.27
C THR A 890 -41.58 13.74 3.36
N HIS A 891 -40.50 13.70 4.16
CA HIS A 891 -40.30 12.72 5.21
C HIS A 891 -41.17 13.03 6.44
N PRO A 892 -41.58 12.01 7.23
CA PRO A 892 -42.38 12.17 8.43
C PRO A 892 -41.60 12.76 9.62
N TYR A 893 -40.30 12.83 9.56
CA TYR A 893 -39.42 13.45 10.55
C TYR A 893 -38.96 14.83 10.06
N THR A 894 -38.49 15.66 10.99
CA THR A 894 -38.10 17.04 10.67
C THR A 894 -36.69 17.14 10.06
N ARG A 895 -36.47 18.24 9.31
CA ARG A 895 -35.11 18.60 8.83
C ARG A 895 -34.11 18.75 9.97
N ALA A 896 -34.57 19.22 11.14
CA ALA A 896 -33.72 19.40 12.31
C ALA A 896 -33.26 18.05 12.89
N GLU A 897 -34.15 17.08 12.98
CA GLU A 897 -33.81 15.69 13.37
C GLU A 897 -32.83 15.06 12.39
N ALA A 898 -33.03 15.26 11.09
CA ALA A 898 -32.13 14.76 10.08
C ALA A 898 -30.71 15.37 10.16
N ALA A 899 -30.63 16.72 10.22
CA ALA A 899 -29.38 17.45 10.11
C ALA A 899 -28.66 17.66 11.45
N PHE A 900 -29.40 17.84 12.55
CA PHE A 900 -28.87 18.31 13.84
C PHE A 900 -29.40 17.49 15.01
N PRO A 901 -29.16 16.15 15.02
CA PRO A 901 -29.71 15.25 16.03
C PRO A 901 -29.23 15.57 17.46
N LEU A 902 -28.04 16.15 17.62
CA LEU A 902 -27.49 16.59 18.90
C LEU A 902 -26.98 18.04 18.81
N ALA A 903 -26.91 18.73 19.96
CA ALA A 903 -26.49 20.12 19.99
C ALA A 903 -25.11 20.39 19.40
N TRP A 904 -24.12 19.57 19.74
CA TRP A 904 -22.76 19.70 19.24
C TRP A 904 -22.61 19.44 17.72
N VAL A 905 -23.52 18.65 17.11
CA VAL A 905 -23.54 18.45 15.66
C VAL A 905 -23.81 19.76 14.94
N ARG A 906 -24.63 20.65 15.53
CA ARG A 906 -24.97 21.97 14.94
C ARG A 906 -23.77 22.90 14.85
N GLU A 907 -22.83 22.80 15.78
CA GLU A 907 -21.66 23.70 15.87
C GLU A 907 -20.65 23.45 14.72
N ALA A 908 -20.52 22.18 14.27
CA ALA A 908 -19.55 21.81 13.23
C ALA A 908 -20.16 20.73 12.29
N LYS A 909 -21.33 21.03 11.71
CA LYS A 909 -22.02 20.06 10.84
C LYS A 909 -21.23 19.78 9.57
N PHE A 910 -20.90 18.51 9.37
CA PHE A 910 -20.50 17.97 8.08
C PHE A 910 -21.73 17.44 7.33
N PHE A 911 -21.91 17.84 6.09
CA PHE A 911 -22.92 17.28 5.21
C PHE A 911 -22.27 16.34 4.21
N PRO A 912 -22.64 15.05 4.18
CA PRO A 912 -22.21 14.13 3.12
C PRO A 912 -22.54 14.69 1.74
N TYR A 913 -21.63 14.50 0.78
CA TYR A 913 -21.78 15.07 -0.56
C TYR A 913 -22.85 14.34 -1.39
N VAL A 914 -23.01 13.03 -1.15
CA VAL A 914 -24.03 12.18 -1.75
C VAL A 914 -24.77 11.43 -0.65
N THR A 915 -26.00 11.03 -0.93
CA THR A 915 -26.76 10.11 -0.06
C THR A 915 -26.41 8.65 -0.38
N LYS A 916 -27.16 7.70 0.14
CA LYS A 916 -26.91 6.25 0.00
C LYS A 916 -26.70 5.84 -1.46
N ILE A 917 -25.57 5.21 -1.78
CA ILE A 917 -25.15 4.88 -3.14
C ILE A 917 -25.81 3.58 -3.62
N ASP A 918 -26.35 3.58 -4.85
CA ASP A 918 -26.84 2.37 -5.51
C ASP A 918 -25.67 1.56 -6.11
N ASN A 919 -25.20 0.60 -5.33
CA ASN A 919 -24.12 -0.32 -5.76
C ASN A 919 -24.57 -1.22 -6.93
N GLY A 920 -25.84 -1.64 -6.94
CA GLY A 920 -26.38 -2.49 -8.01
C GLY A 920 -26.45 -1.79 -9.35
N TYR A 921 -26.78 -0.50 -9.36
CA TYR A 921 -26.75 0.31 -10.58
C TYR A 921 -25.33 0.41 -11.13
N GLY A 922 -24.34 0.74 -10.28
CA GLY A 922 -22.95 0.87 -10.68
C GLY A 922 -22.33 -0.42 -11.21
N ASP A 923 -22.72 -1.59 -10.67
CA ASP A 923 -22.21 -2.88 -11.17
C ASP A 923 -22.81 -3.26 -12.54
N ARG A 924 -24.07 -2.88 -12.79
CA ARG A 924 -24.72 -3.09 -14.10
C ARG A 924 -24.25 -2.11 -15.16
N ASN A 925 -23.86 -0.90 -14.78
CA ASN A 925 -23.47 0.20 -15.68
C ASN A 925 -22.01 0.60 -15.41
N LEU A 926 -21.09 -0.36 -15.47
CA LEU A 926 -19.70 -0.14 -15.09
C LEU A 926 -19.02 0.94 -15.94
N CYS A 927 -18.64 2.05 -15.29
CA CYS A 927 -17.79 3.10 -15.86
C CYS A 927 -16.65 3.36 -14.88
N CYS A 928 -15.40 3.16 -15.30
CA CYS A 928 -14.20 3.23 -14.48
C CYS A 928 -13.22 4.31 -14.94
N ARG A 929 -13.70 5.34 -15.63
CA ARG A 929 -12.93 6.51 -16.06
C ARG A 929 -13.78 7.77 -15.98
N ASN A 930 -13.11 8.91 -15.95
CA ASN A 930 -13.80 10.18 -16.06
C ASN A 930 -14.25 10.37 -17.52
N CYS A 931 -15.54 10.45 -17.75
CA CYS A 931 -16.14 10.57 -19.08
C CYS A 931 -16.60 11.99 -19.39
N GLU A 932 -16.36 12.98 -18.49
CA GLU A 932 -16.74 14.38 -18.63
C GLU A 932 -15.57 15.28 -19.03
#